data_ba8bd3f73036accef232d741bd2c86f2
#
_entry.id   ba8bd3f73036accef232d741bd2c86f2
#
_cell.length_a   1.000
_cell.length_b   1.000
_cell.length_c   1.000
_cell.angle_alpha   90.00
_cell.angle_beta   90.00
_cell.angle_gamma   90.00
#
_symmetry.space_group_name_H-M   'P 1'
#
loop_
_entity.id
_entity.type
_entity.pdbx_description
1 polymer ?
#
loop_
_entity_poly.entity_id
_entity_poly.type
_entity_poly.pdbx_seq_one_letter_code
_entity_poly.pdbx_strand_id
1 'polypeptide(L)'
;MKKIVIIFILLLLIVFIYACPRCDRLSAAVVEAPYEEVRADSAHGFDVLSYDITMNIDETNSFVSGAVITVVEAEETITEIIYELEAMTVIDVQLNGSTANYTYDGSLITIQLGTVNMGEQFTTEVVYSGNPIWNGLGMYFSNSHVFTISDPNASRYWWPCYDHPWDKAITDLHITVRDDWMAACNGIRTSIMDNYDGTMTHNWEGSNPMATYLVSIVAQNYVELYDSYSGIPIQNFVSPSVVPNATEDFSNLPFMMEVYTGLFGDYPFEKYGNAVTNFATYSAMEHQTMTTLGSQNINGNHGGEMVIAHELSHQWYGDCLTCLTWKDIWLSEGFATYSEALYMEAWQGFEAMVDYVYTSIQQYYLSWGGSSPQTVYDPAPNAYFTPATYEKPASVLHMLRLKTGDDVFFQIMQEYYLVYHNGNVITDDFQDVCESVSGMDLDQFFLQWIYQPGLPSIQYTYFFNPYMAIPRIMTYVQTSSNTDTEFYIDVPFHIYSGTEVDSVLVQGTPNTPLQTISITDIPVYDDVECDPNNWVLQTGITFIQAEINNAYSADESVIIYWNEFWSEVGIDGYNLYRAESVEDPFLIINSEIITGNSYTDNNVVNGTTYYYKLKAIKDEFYETPFSEAYEATPLDFPLDQGILVIDETNDGNGMQGNPDDASVDDFYEDIINCNITTYDYADEGELDLEYIVNFSTIILHDDDIISHSIDENLDVLGCYLAGGGNLIISGWKTALEIPDSFRSDFLDCGSIEQVFDWEFTGATSDEYEDLVVDPDKVHVAFSGMLPYIGIFPESTNGIYQYDGIAGNQYIGENCALKSQPNGHFVLLGFPLYFTINSGAELFMTQLLDEIGEVGIDDCELETMNLELKNYPNPFNPSTTISFNLNAEITDDTELMIYNLKGQKIKTFDIILGGVGRSSNQQVTWNGTDQNNNPVASGIYFYKLKSGDFEISRKMLLLK
;
A
#
# COMPACT_ATOMS: atom_id res chain seq x y z
N MET A 1 -21.14 -19.92 8.99
CA MET A 1 -20.20 -18.89 8.54
C MET A 1 -19.03 -19.43 7.69
N LYS A 2 -18.20 -20.40 8.12
CA LYS A 2 -17.08 -20.94 7.31
C LYS A 2 -17.41 -21.47 5.88
N LYS A 3 -18.63 -21.90 5.60
CA LYS A 3 -19.05 -22.35 4.26
C LYS A 3 -19.50 -21.19 3.34
N ILE A 4 -19.86 -20.03 3.89
CA ILE A 4 -20.23 -18.84 3.11
C ILE A 4 -18.98 -18.06 2.71
N VAL A 5 -17.95 -18.01 3.55
CA VAL A 5 -16.64 -17.38 3.23
C VAL A 5 -15.90 -18.12 2.11
N ILE A 6 -15.97 -19.47 2.07
CA ILE A 6 -15.35 -20.26 0.98
C ILE A 6 -16.09 -20.07 -0.35
N ILE A 7 -17.40 -19.84 -0.34
CA ILE A 7 -18.18 -19.54 -1.55
C ILE A 7 -17.90 -18.10 -2.04
N PHE A 8 -17.68 -17.15 -1.14
CA PHE A 8 -17.27 -15.77 -1.51
C PHE A 8 -15.83 -15.72 -2.05
N ILE A 9 -14.89 -16.48 -1.48
CA ILE A 9 -13.51 -16.60 -1.99
C ILE A 9 -13.49 -17.37 -3.34
N LEU A 10 -14.35 -18.36 -3.56
CA LEU A 10 -14.49 -19.05 -4.86
C LEU A 10 -15.23 -18.19 -5.91
N LEU A 11 -16.15 -17.33 -5.52
CA LEU A 11 -16.78 -16.34 -6.40
C LEU A 11 -15.80 -15.17 -6.73
N LEU A 12 -14.99 -14.73 -5.80
CA LEU A 12 -13.89 -13.79 -6.08
C LEU A 12 -12.80 -14.40 -6.99
N LEU A 13 -12.51 -15.70 -6.86
CA LEU A 13 -11.58 -16.40 -7.76
C LEU A 13 -12.17 -16.69 -9.16
N ILE A 14 -13.50 -16.72 -9.30
CA ILE A 14 -14.17 -16.88 -10.62
C ILE A 14 -14.32 -15.52 -11.33
N VAL A 15 -14.41 -14.41 -10.60
CA VAL A 15 -14.37 -13.05 -11.17
C VAL A 15 -12.98 -12.68 -11.68
N PHE A 16 -11.90 -13.28 -11.14
CA PHE A 16 -10.54 -13.11 -11.65
C PHE A 16 -10.19 -13.94 -12.90
N ILE A 17 -11.13 -14.72 -13.46
CA ILE A 17 -10.91 -15.49 -14.71
C ILE A 17 -11.53 -14.78 -15.95
N TYR A 18 -12.29 -13.73 -15.78
CA TYR A 18 -12.52 -12.76 -16.85
C TYR A 18 -11.38 -11.72 -16.83
N ALA A 19 -10.18 -12.21 -17.18
CA ALA A 19 -9.05 -11.33 -17.49
C ALA A 19 -9.51 -10.31 -18.53
N CYS A 20 -9.47 -9.04 -18.16
CA CYS A 20 -9.63 -7.95 -19.10
C CYS A 20 -8.76 -8.23 -20.33
N PRO A 21 -9.27 -8.15 -21.58
CA PRO A 21 -8.48 -8.35 -22.81
C PRO A 21 -7.23 -7.46 -22.90
N ARG A 22 -7.09 -6.48 -22.02
CA ARG A 22 -5.95 -5.56 -21.91
C ARG A 22 -4.71 -6.16 -21.23
N CYS A 23 -4.80 -7.30 -20.52
CA CYS A 23 -3.63 -7.89 -19.86
C CYS A 23 -2.49 -8.28 -20.81
N ASP A 24 -2.72 -8.35 -22.10
CA ASP A 24 -1.69 -8.69 -23.07
C ASP A 24 -0.82 -7.50 -23.53
N ARG A 25 -1.20 -6.25 -23.20
CA ARG A 25 -0.38 -5.06 -23.55
C ARG A 25 0.93 -4.97 -22.75
N LEU A 26 1.01 -5.58 -21.57
CA LEU A 26 2.17 -5.50 -20.67
C LEU A 26 3.34 -6.42 -21.05
N SER A 27 3.22 -7.27 -22.07
CA SER A 27 4.31 -8.14 -22.53
C SER A 27 5.00 -7.67 -23.80
N ALA A 28 4.67 -6.48 -24.31
CA ALA A 28 5.45 -5.89 -25.40
C ALA A 28 6.89 -5.73 -24.91
N ALA A 29 7.82 -6.42 -25.56
CA ALA A 29 9.22 -6.28 -25.30
C ALA A 29 9.55 -4.78 -25.29
N VAL A 30 10.26 -4.34 -24.23
CA VAL A 30 10.84 -3.00 -24.20
C VAL A 30 11.66 -2.81 -25.46
N VAL A 31 11.08 -2.20 -26.45
CA VAL A 31 11.82 -1.75 -27.63
C VAL A 31 12.50 -0.48 -27.13
N GLU A 32 13.81 -0.56 -26.90
CA GLU A 32 14.62 0.66 -26.78
C GLU A 32 14.52 1.38 -28.13
N ALA A 33 13.48 2.20 -28.29
CA ALA A 33 13.48 3.20 -29.34
C ALA A 33 14.69 4.11 -29.10
N PRO A 34 15.54 4.37 -30.09
CA PRO A 34 16.61 5.32 -29.90
C PRO A 34 16.00 6.68 -29.59
N TYR A 35 16.22 7.11 -28.34
CA TYR A 35 15.75 8.39 -27.84
C TYR A 35 16.57 9.48 -28.52
N GLU A 36 16.06 10.05 -29.61
CA GLU A 36 16.45 11.39 -29.99
C GLU A 36 15.66 12.36 -29.14
N GLU A 37 16.37 13.19 -28.41
CA GLU A 37 15.80 14.33 -27.67
C GLU A 37 15.05 15.17 -28.72
N VAL A 38 13.71 15.00 -28.78
CA VAL A 38 12.88 15.82 -29.62
C VAL A 38 13.07 17.25 -29.15
N ARG A 39 13.83 18.02 -29.85
CA ARG A 39 13.84 19.47 -29.70
C ARG A 39 12.43 19.94 -29.98
N ALA A 40 11.73 20.34 -28.93
CA ALA A 40 10.37 20.91 -28.96
C ALA A 40 10.34 22.26 -29.71
N ASP A 41 11.35 22.56 -30.49
CA ASP A 41 11.47 23.73 -31.33
C ASP A 41 11.37 23.25 -32.77
N SER A 42 10.17 23.17 -33.24
CA SER A 42 9.60 22.74 -34.49
C SER A 42 10.04 23.48 -35.74
N ALA A 43 11.18 24.08 -35.77
CA ALA A 43 11.67 24.69 -37.00
C ALA A 43 12.47 23.67 -37.81
N HIS A 44 11.80 22.64 -38.36
CA HIS A 44 12.38 21.85 -39.45
C HIS A 44 12.35 22.57 -40.80
N GLY A 45 11.66 23.72 -40.82
CA GLY A 45 11.68 24.67 -41.94
C GLY A 45 10.88 24.26 -43.17
N PHE A 46 10.07 23.21 -43.08
CA PHE A 46 9.18 22.77 -44.16
C PHE A 46 7.93 22.06 -43.57
N ASP A 47 6.90 21.95 -44.40
CA ASP A 47 5.65 21.24 -44.20
C ASP A 47 5.46 20.22 -45.30
N VAL A 48 5.21 18.95 -44.95
CA VAL A 48 4.90 17.90 -45.94
C VAL A 48 3.41 17.93 -46.24
N LEU A 49 3.04 18.34 -47.44
CA LEU A 49 1.64 18.48 -47.84
C LEU A 49 1.01 17.14 -48.23
N SER A 50 1.78 16.26 -48.89
CA SER A 50 1.26 14.94 -49.29
C SER A 50 2.34 13.91 -49.55
N TYR A 51 1.96 12.64 -49.34
CA TYR A 51 2.65 11.44 -49.77
C TYR A 51 1.80 10.66 -50.78
N ASP A 52 2.38 10.22 -51.90
CA ASP A 52 1.82 9.24 -52.84
C ASP A 52 2.71 7.99 -52.77
N ILE A 53 2.22 6.95 -52.16
CA ILE A 53 2.99 5.73 -51.83
C ILE A 53 2.58 4.60 -52.77
N THR A 54 3.43 4.25 -53.71
CA THR A 54 3.30 3.05 -54.55
C THR A 54 4.16 1.92 -53.94
N MET A 55 3.56 0.77 -53.65
CA MET A 55 4.27 -0.37 -53.05
C MET A 55 3.82 -1.71 -53.62
N ASN A 56 4.79 -2.54 -54.03
CA ASN A 56 4.60 -3.95 -54.32
C ASN A 56 5.05 -4.79 -53.13
N ILE A 57 4.20 -5.67 -52.66
CA ILE A 57 4.44 -6.55 -51.52
C ILE A 57 4.66 -7.98 -51.99
N ASP A 58 5.86 -8.53 -51.72
CA ASP A 58 6.20 -9.94 -51.93
C ASP A 58 6.24 -10.62 -50.56
N GLU A 59 5.08 -11.16 -50.14
CA GLU A 59 4.91 -11.79 -48.83
C GLU A 59 5.77 -13.05 -48.70
N THR A 60 6.09 -13.72 -49.81
CA THR A 60 6.88 -14.95 -49.80
C THR A 60 8.33 -14.70 -49.41
N ASN A 61 8.87 -13.56 -49.83
CA ASN A 61 10.27 -13.17 -49.58
C ASN A 61 10.37 -12.12 -48.45
N SER A 62 9.25 -11.69 -47.86
CA SER A 62 9.17 -10.58 -46.88
C SER A 62 9.84 -9.31 -47.47
N PHE A 63 9.49 -8.96 -48.66
CA PHE A 63 10.17 -7.93 -49.42
C PHE A 63 9.18 -6.93 -49.99
N VAL A 64 9.58 -5.66 -50.01
CA VAL A 64 8.83 -4.60 -50.69
C VAL A 64 9.68 -3.87 -51.70
N SER A 65 9.02 -3.32 -52.73
CA SER A 65 9.62 -2.40 -53.67
C SER A 65 8.60 -1.35 -54.07
N GLY A 66 9.02 -0.10 -54.17
CA GLY A 66 8.07 0.97 -54.44
C GLY A 66 8.73 2.31 -54.66
N ALA A 67 7.89 3.32 -54.71
CA ALA A 67 8.28 4.72 -54.78
C ALA A 67 7.37 5.56 -53.88
N VAL A 68 7.92 6.60 -53.27
CA VAL A 68 7.17 7.64 -52.55
C VAL A 68 7.39 8.97 -53.24
N ILE A 69 6.30 9.57 -53.67
CA ILE A 69 6.32 10.96 -54.16
C ILE A 69 5.84 11.86 -53.04
N THR A 70 6.67 12.83 -52.67
CA THR A 70 6.39 13.74 -51.54
C THR A 70 6.28 15.17 -52.06
N VAL A 71 5.18 15.88 -51.77
CA VAL A 71 5.01 17.31 -52.03
C VAL A 71 5.28 18.07 -50.73
N VAL A 72 6.15 19.04 -50.80
CA VAL A 72 6.64 19.79 -49.61
C VAL A 72 6.54 21.28 -49.86
N GLU A 73 6.14 22.05 -48.87
CA GLU A 73 6.23 23.52 -48.83
C GLU A 73 7.33 23.96 -47.88
N ALA A 74 8.20 24.86 -48.31
CA ALA A 74 9.20 25.42 -47.43
C ALA A 74 8.59 26.51 -46.50
N GLU A 75 8.70 26.33 -45.20
CA GLU A 75 8.26 27.32 -44.22
C GLU A 75 9.32 28.36 -43.89
N GLU A 76 10.58 28.04 -44.19
CA GLU A 76 11.71 28.97 -44.16
C GLU A 76 12.62 28.74 -45.41
N THR A 77 13.71 29.44 -45.49
CA THR A 77 14.66 29.20 -46.63
C THR A 77 15.52 27.96 -46.30
N ILE A 78 15.29 26.89 -47.03
CA ILE A 78 15.99 25.59 -46.84
C ILE A 78 16.91 25.26 -48.01
N THR A 79 17.90 24.41 -47.80
CA THR A 79 18.84 23.95 -48.85
C THR A 79 18.89 22.43 -48.98
N GLU A 80 18.30 21.73 -48.06
CA GLU A 80 18.20 20.26 -48.03
C GLU A 80 16.92 19.83 -47.34
N ILE A 81 16.49 18.60 -47.59
CA ILE A 81 15.44 17.89 -46.84
C ILE A 81 15.96 16.52 -46.45
N ILE A 82 15.49 16.06 -45.28
CA ILE A 82 15.87 14.76 -44.73
C ILE A 82 14.63 13.91 -44.56
N TYR A 83 14.66 12.67 -45.06
CA TYR A 83 13.70 11.62 -44.76
C TYR A 83 14.38 10.48 -44.03
N GLU A 84 13.63 9.81 -43.14
CA GLU A 84 14.04 8.58 -42.47
C GLU A 84 13.68 7.37 -43.36
N LEU A 85 14.59 6.40 -43.43
CA LEU A 85 14.36 5.06 -43.98
C LEU A 85 15.41 4.10 -43.43
N GLU A 86 15.00 3.13 -42.65
CA GLU A 86 15.93 2.23 -41.97
C GLU A 86 16.21 0.95 -42.78
N ALA A 87 17.52 0.64 -42.96
CA ALA A 87 18.02 -0.63 -43.48
C ALA A 87 17.46 -1.09 -44.83
N MET A 88 16.94 -0.20 -45.62
CA MET A 88 16.41 -0.44 -46.99
C MET A 88 17.45 0.00 -48.05
N THR A 89 17.14 -0.23 -49.29
CA THR A 89 17.99 0.21 -50.42
C THR A 89 17.29 1.34 -51.14
N VAL A 90 17.91 2.51 -51.21
CA VAL A 90 17.50 3.62 -52.06
C VAL A 90 18.05 3.39 -53.48
N ILE A 91 17.16 3.32 -54.46
CA ILE A 91 17.47 2.98 -55.85
C ILE A 91 17.67 4.25 -56.70
N ASP A 92 16.76 5.20 -56.58
CA ASP A 92 16.80 6.49 -57.28
C ASP A 92 16.14 7.57 -56.43
N VAL A 93 16.60 8.81 -56.58
CA VAL A 93 15.98 9.98 -55.96
C VAL A 93 15.85 11.07 -56.99
N GLN A 94 14.66 11.64 -57.11
CA GLN A 94 14.37 12.75 -58.03
C GLN A 94 13.89 13.97 -57.22
N LEU A 95 14.24 15.16 -57.74
CA LEU A 95 13.76 16.47 -57.32
C LEU A 95 13.09 17.14 -58.51
N ASN A 96 11.79 17.46 -58.36
CA ASN A 96 10.99 18.07 -59.45
C ASN A 96 11.12 17.30 -60.78
N GLY A 97 11.08 15.96 -60.75
CA GLY A 97 11.17 15.05 -61.89
C GLY A 97 12.57 14.97 -62.53
N SER A 98 13.62 15.42 -61.89
CA SER A 98 15.01 15.29 -62.31
C SER A 98 15.87 14.60 -61.27
N THR A 99 16.84 13.78 -61.65
CA THR A 99 17.74 13.08 -60.71
C THR A 99 18.36 14.08 -59.72
N ALA A 100 18.17 13.80 -58.45
CA ALA A 100 18.65 14.63 -57.34
C ALA A 100 20.07 14.24 -56.89
N ASN A 101 20.76 15.18 -56.27
CA ASN A 101 21.98 14.89 -55.51
C ASN A 101 21.57 14.55 -54.06
N TYR A 102 21.85 13.33 -53.63
CA TYR A 102 21.48 12.85 -52.30
C TYR A 102 22.58 12.00 -51.63
N THR A 103 22.49 11.83 -50.36
CA THR A 103 23.24 10.84 -49.57
C THR A 103 22.27 9.95 -48.79
N TYR A 104 22.67 8.72 -48.61
CA TYR A 104 21.92 7.78 -47.73
C TYR A 104 22.95 7.00 -46.93
N ASP A 105 22.81 7.03 -45.63
CA ASP A 105 23.75 6.38 -44.67
C ASP A 105 23.21 5.03 -44.09
N GLY A 106 22.03 4.64 -44.49
CA GLY A 106 21.33 3.45 -44.02
C GLY A 106 20.14 3.77 -43.11
N SER A 107 20.01 5.03 -42.67
CA SER A 107 18.90 5.52 -41.82
C SER A 107 18.33 6.84 -42.34
N LEU A 108 19.16 7.75 -42.84
CA LEU A 108 18.77 9.08 -43.29
C LEU A 108 19.05 9.28 -44.81
N ILE A 109 18.05 9.77 -45.51
CA ILE A 109 18.12 10.21 -46.88
C ILE A 109 18.20 11.73 -46.90
N THR A 110 19.35 12.30 -47.13
CA THR A 110 19.54 13.76 -47.25
C THR A 110 19.56 14.16 -48.73
N ILE A 111 18.56 14.94 -49.16
CA ILE A 111 18.41 15.43 -50.54
C ILE A 111 18.82 16.89 -50.61
N GLN A 112 19.75 17.23 -51.53
CA GLN A 112 20.20 18.60 -51.76
C GLN A 112 19.24 19.33 -52.70
N LEU A 113 18.59 20.37 -52.20
CA LEU A 113 17.56 21.12 -52.91
C LEU A 113 18.11 22.31 -53.75
N GLY A 114 19.32 22.81 -53.42
CA GLY A 114 19.73 24.14 -53.74
C GLY A 114 19.10 25.15 -52.77
N THR A 115 18.69 26.32 -53.23
CA THR A 115 17.97 27.27 -52.40
C THR A 115 16.49 27.21 -52.71
N VAL A 116 15.65 26.86 -51.76
CA VAL A 116 14.18 26.92 -51.80
C VAL A 116 13.76 27.98 -50.78
N ASN A 117 13.01 29.00 -51.21
CA ASN A 117 12.61 30.06 -50.31
C ASN A 117 11.27 29.74 -49.63
N MET A 118 11.01 30.39 -48.53
CA MET A 118 9.72 30.30 -47.79
C MET A 118 8.52 30.47 -48.76
N GLY A 119 7.56 29.55 -48.65
CA GLY A 119 6.35 29.48 -49.47
C GLY A 119 6.53 28.82 -50.84
N GLU A 120 7.75 28.40 -51.23
CA GLU A 120 7.98 27.65 -52.45
C GLU A 120 7.71 26.14 -52.21
N GLN A 121 6.98 25.52 -53.16
CA GLN A 121 6.72 24.08 -53.13
C GLN A 121 7.69 23.34 -54.07
N PHE A 122 8.04 22.14 -53.69
CA PHE A 122 8.83 21.21 -54.49
C PHE A 122 8.34 19.78 -54.31
N THR A 123 8.75 18.91 -55.23
CA THR A 123 8.39 17.48 -55.16
C THR A 123 9.64 16.63 -55.17
N THR A 124 9.69 15.65 -54.27
CA THR A 124 10.72 14.61 -54.28
C THR A 124 10.08 13.26 -54.63
N GLU A 125 10.84 12.39 -55.28
CA GLU A 125 10.47 10.99 -55.51
C GLU A 125 11.63 10.11 -55.04
N VAL A 126 11.34 9.20 -54.11
CA VAL A 126 12.32 8.21 -53.59
C VAL A 126 11.88 6.83 -54.01
N VAL A 127 12.67 6.20 -54.90
CA VAL A 127 12.47 4.80 -55.32
C VAL A 127 13.33 3.90 -54.40
N TYR A 128 12.70 2.90 -53.83
CA TYR A 128 13.34 2.07 -52.83
C TYR A 128 12.92 0.60 -52.91
N SER A 129 13.70 -0.27 -52.25
CA SER A 129 13.32 -1.68 -52.03
C SER A 129 14.12 -2.28 -50.91
N GLY A 130 13.60 -3.35 -50.31
CA GLY A 130 14.27 -4.11 -49.29
C GLY A 130 13.36 -4.99 -48.47
N ASN A 131 13.90 -5.51 -47.38
CA ASN A 131 13.15 -6.26 -46.37
C ASN A 131 12.85 -5.32 -45.24
N PRO A 132 11.58 -4.95 -45.03
CA PRO A 132 11.17 -4.11 -43.89
C PRO A 132 11.60 -4.69 -42.55
N ILE A 133 11.86 -3.82 -41.57
CA ILE A 133 12.15 -4.23 -40.21
C ILE A 133 10.85 -4.66 -39.54
N TRP A 134 10.94 -5.76 -38.76
CA TRP A 134 9.98 -6.15 -37.76
C TRP A 134 10.69 -6.54 -36.48
N ASN A 135 10.52 -5.76 -35.43
CA ASN A 135 11.03 -6.01 -34.07
C ASN A 135 9.92 -5.93 -33.00
N GLY A 136 8.67 -6.12 -33.44
CA GLY A 136 7.43 -5.79 -32.71
C GLY A 136 6.74 -4.58 -33.33
N LEU A 137 7.50 -3.72 -34.06
CA LEU A 137 7.03 -2.56 -34.81
C LEU A 137 7.51 -2.63 -36.23
N GLY A 138 6.91 -1.84 -37.16
CA GLY A 138 7.23 -1.79 -38.57
C GLY A 138 6.27 -2.62 -39.40
N MET A 139 6.77 -3.46 -40.32
CA MET A 139 5.93 -4.26 -41.20
C MET A 139 6.12 -5.76 -40.97
N TYR A 140 5.04 -6.43 -40.57
CA TYR A 140 5.01 -7.87 -40.32
C TYR A 140 4.65 -8.67 -41.54
N PHE A 141 5.32 -9.79 -41.76
CA PHE A 141 5.08 -10.71 -42.85
C PHE A 141 4.80 -12.13 -42.37
N SER A 142 3.78 -12.73 -43.01
CA SER A 142 3.56 -14.18 -42.94
C SER A 142 3.00 -14.66 -44.27
N ASN A 143 2.95 -15.98 -44.47
CA ASN A 143 2.36 -16.55 -45.68
C ASN A 143 0.84 -16.34 -45.79
N SER A 144 0.19 -15.85 -44.76
CA SER A 144 -1.28 -15.69 -44.68
C SER A 144 -1.72 -14.25 -44.55
N HIS A 145 -0.85 -13.32 -44.11
CA HIS A 145 -1.18 -11.91 -43.91
C HIS A 145 0.08 -11.05 -43.80
N VAL A 146 -0.06 -9.79 -44.09
CA VAL A 146 0.90 -8.71 -43.88
C VAL A 146 0.18 -7.57 -43.17
N PHE A 147 0.82 -6.91 -42.22
CA PHE A 147 0.29 -5.70 -41.58
C PHE A 147 1.42 -4.76 -41.11
N THR A 148 1.07 -3.51 -40.87
CA THR A 148 1.98 -2.48 -40.38
C THR A 148 1.56 -2.00 -39.00
N ILE A 149 2.55 -1.67 -38.13
CA ILE A 149 2.43 -1.00 -36.85
C ILE A 149 3.58 -0.03 -36.73
N SER A 150 3.28 1.25 -36.64
CA SER A 150 4.31 2.28 -36.73
C SER A 150 4.43 3.22 -35.52
N ASP A 151 3.55 3.07 -34.52
CA ASP A 151 3.57 3.86 -33.31
C ASP A 151 4.72 3.44 -32.36
N PRO A 152 5.58 4.38 -31.86
CA PRO A 152 5.53 5.83 -32.06
C PRO A 152 6.26 6.37 -33.33
N ASN A 153 7.21 5.66 -33.92
CA ASN A 153 8.07 6.18 -34.99
C ASN A 153 8.71 5.07 -35.83
N ALA A 154 7.94 4.05 -36.21
CA ALA A 154 8.41 2.91 -37.00
C ALA A 154 7.91 2.92 -38.44
N SER A 155 7.36 4.01 -38.98
CA SER A 155 7.06 4.20 -40.39
C SER A 155 8.34 4.12 -41.25
N ARG A 156 9.43 4.67 -40.76
CA ARG A 156 10.78 4.57 -41.33
C ARG A 156 11.30 3.16 -41.59
N TYR A 157 10.70 2.16 -40.95
CA TYR A 157 11.10 0.76 -41.09
C TYR A 157 10.58 0.11 -42.38
N TRP A 158 9.62 0.75 -43.11
CA TRP A 158 9.04 0.16 -44.30
C TRP A 158 8.81 1.13 -45.46
N TRP A 159 8.89 2.46 -45.23
CA TRP A 159 8.83 3.45 -46.31
C TRP A 159 9.54 4.75 -45.93
N PRO A 160 10.09 5.51 -46.94
CA PRO A 160 10.78 6.77 -46.67
C PRO A 160 9.80 7.89 -46.39
N CYS A 161 9.92 8.52 -45.22
CA CYS A 161 9.04 9.58 -44.71
C CYS A 161 9.78 10.54 -43.80
N TYR A 162 9.17 11.64 -43.45
CA TYR A 162 9.52 12.47 -42.31
C TYR A 162 8.70 11.94 -41.14
N ASP A 163 9.30 11.07 -40.30
CA ASP A 163 8.60 10.18 -39.36
C ASP A 163 8.42 10.82 -37.99
N HIS A 164 7.56 11.84 -37.95
CA HIS A 164 7.27 12.62 -36.75
C HIS A 164 5.76 12.92 -36.63
N PRO A 165 5.17 12.90 -35.41
CA PRO A 165 3.74 13.09 -35.23
C PRO A 165 3.25 14.52 -35.50
N TRP A 166 4.15 15.49 -35.44
CA TRP A 166 3.80 16.90 -35.66
C TRP A 166 3.64 17.33 -37.11
N ASP A 167 4.05 16.49 -38.05
CA ASP A 167 3.91 16.78 -39.50
C ASP A 167 2.84 15.84 -40.07
N LYS A 168 1.66 16.37 -40.39
CA LYS A 168 0.54 15.63 -40.96
C LYS A 168 0.40 15.89 -42.44
N ALA A 169 0.29 14.83 -43.22
CA ALA A 169 0.20 14.93 -44.68
C ALA A 169 -0.98 14.13 -45.25
N ILE A 170 -1.57 14.59 -46.36
CA ILE A 170 -2.52 13.79 -47.13
C ILE A 170 -1.75 12.59 -47.72
N THR A 171 -2.28 11.39 -47.56
CA THR A 171 -1.57 10.17 -48.00
C THR A 171 -2.44 9.33 -48.93
N ASP A 172 -1.95 9.12 -50.16
CA ASP A 172 -2.51 8.19 -51.13
C ASP A 172 -1.69 6.89 -51.16
N LEU A 173 -2.38 5.76 -51.32
CA LEU A 173 -1.77 4.44 -51.23
C LEU A 173 -2.12 3.57 -52.43
N HIS A 174 -1.10 3.12 -53.19
CA HIS A 174 -1.22 2.23 -54.36
C HIS A 174 -0.54 0.91 -54.05
N ILE A 175 -1.27 -0.02 -53.47
CA ILE A 175 -0.72 -1.26 -52.85
C ILE A 175 -0.99 -2.44 -53.77
N THR A 176 0.05 -3.08 -54.24
CA THR A 176 0.02 -4.27 -55.08
C THR A 176 0.29 -5.51 -54.23
N VAL A 177 -0.66 -6.44 -54.23
CA VAL A 177 -0.60 -7.73 -53.55
C VAL A 177 -1.03 -8.86 -54.49
N ARG A 178 -0.85 -10.11 -54.09
CA ARG A 178 -1.33 -11.27 -54.81
C ARG A 178 -2.85 -11.20 -55.07
N ASP A 179 -3.32 -11.80 -56.17
CA ASP A 179 -4.67 -11.62 -56.69
C ASP A 179 -5.80 -12.24 -55.83
N ASP A 180 -5.48 -13.12 -54.88
CA ASP A 180 -6.44 -13.70 -53.91
C ASP A 180 -6.44 -12.96 -52.56
N TRP A 181 -5.70 -11.82 -52.43
CA TRP A 181 -5.69 -10.96 -51.27
C TRP A 181 -6.35 -9.60 -51.54
N MET A 182 -6.79 -8.95 -50.47
CA MET A 182 -7.16 -7.53 -50.50
C MET A 182 -6.22 -6.75 -49.58
N ALA A 183 -5.82 -5.57 -49.99
CA ALA A 183 -5.15 -4.61 -49.12
C ALA A 183 -6.19 -3.62 -48.57
N ALA A 184 -6.36 -3.60 -47.24
CA ALA A 184 -7.14 -2.61 -46.50
C ALA A 184 -6.21 -1.51 -46.03
N CYS A 185 -6.51 -0.24 -46.33
CA CYS A 185 -5.66 0.91 -46.07
C CYS A 185 -6.50 2.12 -45.64
N ASN A 186 -5.81 3.22 -45.28
CA ASN A 186 -6.42 4.51 -44.98
C ASN A 186 -7.13 5.10 -46.22
N GLY A 187 -8.03 6.06 -46.00
CA GLY A 187 -8.74 6.76 -47.07
C GLY A 187 -9.85 5.97 -47.75
N ILE A 188 -10.36 6.43 -48.89
CA ILE A 188 -11.39 5.79 -49.71
C ILE A 188 -10.74 4.93 -50.82
N ARG A 189 -11.16 3.68 -50.95
CA ARG A 189 -10.74 2.84 -52.05
C ARG A 189 -11.38 3.28 -53.40
N THR A 190 -10.59 3.86 -54.31
CA THR A 190 -11.05 4.40 -55.55
C THR A 190 -11.10 3.34 -56.66
N SER A 191 -10.20 2.37 -56.69
CA SER A 191 -10.19 1.28 -57.66
C SER A 191 -9.37 0.06 -57.20
N ILE A 192 -9.66 -1.07 -57.88
CA ILE A 192 -8.83 -2.27 -57.87
C ILE A 192 -8.46 -2.59 -59.29
N MET A 193 -7.16 -2.77 -59.60
CA MET A 193 -6.65 -3.07 -60.94
C MET A 193 -6.00 -4.46 -60.97
N ASP A 194 -6.42 -5.28 -61.94
CA ASP A 194 -5.78 -6.54 -62.27
C ASP A 194 -4.53 -6.29 -63.12
N ASN A 195 -3.36 -6.72 -62.65
CA ASN A 195 -2.10 -6.55 -63.34
C ASN A 195 -1.84 -7.66 -64.39
N TYR A 196 -2.68 -8.67 -64.45
CA TYR A 196 -2.57 -9.82 -65.35
C TYR A 196 -1.31 -10.67 -65.18
N ASP A 197 -0.69 -10.62 -64.00
CA ASP A 197 0.53 -11.35 -63.62
C ASP A 197 0.37 -12.13 -62.35
N GLY A 198 -0.87 -12.23 -61.80
CA GLY A 198 -1.21 -12.88 -60.55
C GLY A 198 -1.19 -11.90 -59.36
N THR A 199 -1.16 -10.59 -59.65
CA THR A 199 -1.28 -9.53 -58.62
C THR A 199 -2.42 -8.57 -58.91
N MET A 200 -2.89 -7.86 -57.87
CA MET A 200 -3.84 -6.77 -57.94
C MET A 200 -3.32 -5.54 -57.26
N THR A 201 -3.57 -4.34 -57.80
CA THR A 201 -3.27 -3.08 -57.19
C THR A 201 -4.53 -2.45 -56.64
N HIS A 202 -4.54 -2.19 -55.31
CA HIS A 202 -5.59 -1.48 -54.57
C HIS A 202 -5.19 -0.01 -54.43
N ASN A 203 -6.01 0.91 -54.98
CA ASN A 203 -5.78 2.34 -54.94
C ASN A 203 -6.69 2.98 -53.89
N TRP A 204 -6.08 3.70 -52.93
CA TRP A 204 -6.76 4.39 -51.86
C TRP A 204 -6.34 5.85 -51.85
N GLU A 205 -7.29 6.77 -51.67
CA GLU A 205 -7.07 8.21 -51.66
C GLU A 205 -7.51 8.78 -50.29
N GLY A 206 -6.61 9.49 -49.61
CA GLY A 206 -6.87 10.23 -48.40
C GLY A 206 -7.43 11.62 -48.68
N SER A 207 -8.31 12.11 -47.82
CA SER A 207 -8.89 13.46 -47.93
C SER A 207 -8.47 14.38 -46.81
N ASN A 208 -7.95 13.83 -45.72
CA ASN A 208 -7.54 14.53 -44.52
C ASN A 208 -6.06 14.25 -44.20
N PRO A 209 -5.32 15.23 -43.70
CA PRO A 209 -3.95 15.01 -43.28
C PRO A 209 -3.86 14.04 -42.10
N MET A 210 -2.83 13.19 -42.10
CA MET A 210 -2.57 12.24 -41.00
C MET A 210 -1.09 12.19 -40.67
N ALA A 211 -0.76 11.86 -39.42
CA ALA A 211 0.61 11.62 -39.00
C ALA A 211 1.13 10.31 -39.66
N THR A 212 2.43 10.21 -39.85
CA THR A 212 3.04 9.08 -40.57
C THR A 212 2.81 7.74 -39.85
N TYR A 213 2.79 7.72 -38.51
CA TYR A 213 2.57 6.51 -37.71
C TYR A 213 1.16 5.91 -37.91
N LEU A 214 0.19 6.72 -38.36
CA LEU A 214 -1.19 6.29 -38.64
C LEU A 214 -1.38 5.69 -40.05
N VAL A 215 -0.34 5.69 -40.87
CA VAL A 215 -0.41 5.07 -42.21
C VAL A 215 -0.43 3.55 -42.06
N SER A 216 -1.47 2.93 -42.64
CA SER A 216 -1.74 1.50 -42.45
C SER A 216 -1.86 0.72 -43.74
N ILE A 217 -1.25 -0.46 -43.76
CA ILE A 217 -1.46 -1.50 -44.77
C ILE A 217 -1.75 -2.81 -44.06
N VAL A 218 -2.92 -3.38 -44.27
CA VAL A 218 -3.24 -4.76 -43.82
C VAL A 218 -3.71 -5.57 -45.01
N ALA A 219 -3.02 -6.65 -45.33
CA ALA A 219 -3.31 -7.44 -46.51
C ALA A 219 -3.42 -8.93 -46.21
N GLN A 220 -4.52 -9.54 -46.62
CA GLN A 220 -4.77 -10.96 -46.56
C GLN A 220 -6.00 -11.36 -47.42
N ASN A 221 -6.40 -12.62 -47.35
CA ASN A 221 -7.68 -13.04 -47.96
C ASN A 221 -8.84 -12.52 -47.10
N TYR A 222 -9.53 -11.48 -47.59
CA TYR A 222 -10.61 -10.79 -46.88
C TYR A 222 -11.98 -10.99 -47.55
N VAL A 223 -13.01 -10.92 -46.68
CA VAL A 223 -14.39 -10.56 -47.00
C VAL A 223 -14.66 -9.19 -46.43
N GLU A 224 -15.26 -8.32 -47.24
CA GLU A 224 -15.64 -6.97 -46.85
C GLU A 224 -17.08 -6.92 -46.35
N LEU A 225 -17.28 -6.36 -45.14
CA LEU A 225 -18.57 -6.11 -44.53
C LEU A 225 -18.85 -4.61 -44.56
N TYR A 226 -20.03 -4.24 -45.07
CA TYR A 226 -20.44 -2.85 -45.23
C TYR A 226 -21.53 -2.44 -44.26
N ASP A 227 -21.39 -1.25 -43.71
CA ASP A 227 -22.40 -0.53 -42.96
C ASP A 227 -22.25 0.98 -43.20
N SER A 228 -23.05 1.81 -42.55
CA SER A 228 -22.91 3.26 -42.62
C SER A 228 -23.55 3.97 -41.45
N TYR A 229 -22.97 5.11 -41.05
CA TYR A 229 -23.55 6.06 -40.12
C TYR A 229 -23.69 7.44 -40.78
N SER A 230 -24.88 7.99 -40.80
CA SER A 230 -25.17 9.36 -41.34
C SER A 230 -24.55 9.67 -42.73
N GLY A 231 -24.37 8.63 -43.55
CA GLY A 231 -23.75 8.75 -44.88
C GLY A 231 -22.25 8.50 -44.94
N ILE A 232 -21.59 8.35 -43.81
CA ILE A 232 -20.20 7.93 -43.68
C ILE A 232 -20.13 6.40 -43.84
N PRO A 233 -19.35 5.88 -44.81
CA PRO A 233 -19.19 4.45 -45.03
C PRO A 233 -18.45 3.81 -43.85
N ILE A 234 -18.88 2.62 -43.40
CA ILE A 234 -18.19 1.73 -42.47
C ILE A 234 -17.77 0.49 -43.27
N GLN A 235 -16.46 0.23 -43.37
CA GLN A 235 -15.88 -0.85 -44.17
C GLN A 235 -15.02 -1.77 -43.30
N ASN A 236 -15.50 -2.95 -42.97
CA ASN A 236 -14.78 -3.91 -42.14
C ASN A 236 -14.25 -5.07 -42.99
N PHE A 237 -12.95 -5.37 -42.87
CA PHE A 237 -12.25 -6.41 -43.60
C PHE A 237 -11.97 -7.56 -42.67
N VAL A 238 -12.54 -8.75 -42.92
CA VAL A 238 -12.44 -9.91 -42.03
C VAL A 238 -12.12 -11.19 -42.81
N SER A 239 -11.44 -12.13 -42.15
CA SER A 239 -11.22 -13.47 -42.75
C SER A 239 -12.58 -14.16 -43.00
N PRO A 240 -12.73 -14.92 -44.11
CA PRO A 240 -13.97 -15.63 -44.41
C PRO A 240 -14.50 -16.52 -43.30
N SER A 241 -13.61 -17.07 -42.46
CA SER A 241 -13.97 -17.97 -41.38
C SER A 241 -14.68 -17.31 -40.18
N VAL A 242 -14.53 -16.01 -39.99
CA VAL A 242 -15.07 -15.26 -38.84
C VAL A 242 -16.21 -14.32 -39.21
N VAL A 243 -16.66 -14.32 -40.47
CA VAL A 243 -17.75 -13.44 -40.94
C VAL A 243 -18.99 -13.44 -40.05
N PRO A 244 -19.53 -14.59 -39.57
CA PRO A 244 -20.69 -14.57 -38.68
C PRO A 244 -20.44 -13.83 -37.38
N ASN A 245 -19.29 -14.07 -36.75
CA ASN A 245 -18.91 -13.42 -35.48
C ASN A 245 -18.70 -11.92 -35.68
N ALA A 246 -17.95 -11.55 -36.75
CA ALA A 246 -17.67 -10.16 -37.07
C ALA A 246 -18.95 -9.35 -37.40
N THR A 247 -19.94 -9.99 -38.04
CA THR A 247 -21.23 -9.35 -38.28
C THR A 247 -21.96 -9.00 -36.99
N GLU A 248 -21.88 -9.88 -35.99
CA GLU A 248 -22.46 -9.61 -34.66
C GLU A 248 -21.65 -8.53 -33.93
N ASP A 249 -20.33 -8.71 -33.81
CA ASP A 249 -19.46 -7.85 -33.02
C ASP A 249 -19.39 -6.41 -33.58
N PHE A 250 -19.52 -6.21 -34.90
CA PHE A 250 -19.56 -4.88 -35.52
C PHE A 250 -20.95 -4.26 -35.61
N SER A 251 -22.01 -4.96 -35.15
CA SER A 251 -23.39 -4.45 -35.26
C SER A 251 -23.65 -3.16 -34.48
N ASN A 252 -22.84 -2.87 -33.45
CA ASN A 252 -22.94 -1.67 -32.63
C ASN A 252 -22.12 -0.48 -33.16
N LEU A 253 -21.28 -0.64 -34.18
CA LEU A 253 -20.46 0.46 -34.70
C LEU A 253 -21.27 1.71 -35.09
N PRO A 254 -22.40 1.64 -35.78
CA PRO A 254 -23.21 2.83 -36.09
C PRO A 254 -23.71 3.52 -34.82
N PHE A 255 -24.04 2.77 -33.77
CA PHE A 255 -24.43 3.32 -32.46
C PHE A 255 -23.24 3.97 -31.74
N MET A 256 -22.06 3.35 -31.75
CA MET A 256 -20.83 3.97 -31.20
C MET A 256 -20.54 5.31 -31.89
N MET A 257 -20.63 5.36 -33.24
CA MET A 257 -20.46 6.61 -34.01
C MET A 257 -21.53 7.66 -33.64
N GLU A 258 -22.77 7.25 -33.39
CA GLU A 258 -23.84 8.14 -32.93
C GLU A 258 -23.51 8.76 -31.57
N VAL A 259 -23.06 7.93 -30.63
CA VAL A 259 -22.66 8.37 -29.27
C VAL A 259 -21.53 9.39 -29.36
N TYR A 260 -20.44 9.05 -30.02
CA TYR A 260 -19.27 9.92 -30.06
C TYR A 260 -19.49 11.20 -30.89
N THR A 261 -20.26 11.12 -31.96
CA THR A 261 -20.67 12.31 -32.70
C THR A 261 -21.51 13.25 -31.84
N GLY A 262 -22.39 12.69 -31.03
CA GLY A 262 -23.20 13.47 -30.07
C GLY A 262 -22.38 14.13 -28.97
N LEU A 263 -21.34 13.46 -28.48
CA LEU A 263 -20.50 13.93 -27.38
C LEU A 263 -19.38 14.89 -27.83
N PHE A 264 -18.73 14.59 -28.96
CA PHE A 264 -17.50 15.26 -29.38
C PHE A 264 -17.67 16.18 -30.59
N GLY A 265 -18.65 15.96 -31.40
CA GLY A 265 -18.87 16.65 -32.68
C GLY A 265 -18.83 15.71 -33.88
N ASP A 266 -19.03 16.26 -35.09
CA ASP A 266 -19.11 15.47 -36.33
C ASP A 266 -17.86 14.56 -36.49
N TYR A 267 -18.09 13.36 -37.02
CA TYR A 267 -16.99 12.46 -37.38
C TYR A 267 -16.02 13.10 -38.37
N PRO A 268 -14.70 13.14 -38.13
CA PRO A 268 -13.78 14.00 -38.88
C PRO A 268 -13.42 13.51 -40.27
N PHE A 269 -13.64 12.25 -40.62
CA PHE A 269 -13.03 11.64 -41.77
C PHE A 269 -14.05 11.11 -42.81
N GLU A 270 -13.57 10.73 -43.97
CA GLU A 270 -14.38 10.29 -45.11
C GLU A 270 -14.97 8.89 -44.96
N LYS A 271 -14.43 8.03 -44.13
CA LYS A 271 -14.94 6.70 -43.77
C LYS A 271 -14.42 6.24 -42.40
N TYR A 272 -14.98 5.15 -41.90
CA TYR A 272 -14.41 4.33 -40.84
C TYR A 272 -14.37 2.85 -41.25
N GLY A 273 -13.49 2.07 -40.61
CA GLY A 273 -13.50 0.61 -40.77
C GLY A 273 -12.44 -0.07 -39.94
N ASN A 274 -12.51 -1.40 -39.95
CA ASN A 274 -11.58 -2.27 -39.23
C ASN A 274 -10.95 -3.28 -40.20
N ALA A 275 -9.63 -3.44 -40.15
CA ALA A 275 -8.91 -4.51 -40.82
C ALA A 275 -8.51 -5.56 -39.77
N VAL A 276 -9.26 -6.67 -39.73
CA VAL A 276 -9.06 -7.72 -38.71
C VAL A 276 -7.94 -8.64 -39.14
N THR A 277 -6.91 -8.77 -38.33
CA THR A 277 -5.76 -9.63 -38.62
C THR A 277 -5.29 -10.41 -37.38
N ASN A 278 -4.44 -11.42 -37.58
CA ASN A 278 -3.81 -12.12 -36.45
C ASN A 278 -2.68 -11.29 -35.87
N PHE A 279 -3.05 -10.49 -34.88
CA PHE A 279 -2.23 -9.49 -34.24
C PHE A 279 -2.01 -9.89 -32.78
N ALA A 280 -1.09 -10.84 -32.58
CA ALA A 280 -0.96 -11.53 -31.28
C ALA A 280 -0.33 -10.67 -30.17
N THR A 281 0.37 -9.59 -30.53
CA THR A 281 1.15 -8.78 -29.56
C THR A 281 0.36 -7.58 -29.04
N TYR A 282 -0.60 -7.09 -29.85
CA TYR A 282 -1.41 -5.91 -29.53
C TYR A 282 -2.90 -6.24 -29.70
N SER A 283 -3.77 -5.52 -29.01
CA SER A 283 -5.21 -5.72 -29.15
C SER A 283 -5.74 -5.06 -30.42
N ALA A 284 -5.32 -3.84 -30.68
CA ALA A 284 -5.66 -3.06 -31.86
C ALA A 284 -4.69 -1.89 -32.04
N MET A 285 -4.88 -1.10 -33.13
CA MET A 285 -4.18 0.14 -33.43
C MET A 285 -5.11 1.06 -34.20
N GLU A 286 -5.20 2.30 -33.77
CA GLU A 286 -6.20 3.31 -34.18
C GLU A 286 -6.03 3.87 -35.62
N HIS A 287 -5.20 3.33 -36.44
CA HIS A 287 -4.87 3.90 -37.75
C HIS A 287 -6.02 4.68 -38.37
N GLN A 288 -5.76 5.96 -38.75
CA GLN A 288 -6.78 6.89 -39.23
C GLN A 288 -7.65 6.27 -40.34
N THR A 289 -8.96 6.28 -40.13
CA THR A 289 -10.00 5.70 -41.01
C THR A 289 -10.01 4.16 -41.16
N MET A 290 -8.98 3.43 -40.72
CA MET A 290 -8.86 1.97 -40.88
C MET A 290 -8.13 1.35 -39.67
N THR A 291 -8.81 1.17 -38.58
CA THR A 291 -8.30 0.49 -37.39
C THR A 291 -7.75 -0.90 -37.73
N THR A 292 -6.52 -1.20 -37.34
CA THR A 292 -6.00 -2.57 -37.37
C THR A 292 -6.45 -3.30 -36.09
N LEU A 293 -7.36 -4.27 -36.25
CA LEU A 293 -7.99 -4.96 -35.10
C LEU A 293 -7.47 -6.39 -34.99
N GLY A 294 -7.04 -6.77 -33.78
CA GLY A 294 -6.64 -8.14 -33.47
C GLY A 294 -7.82 -9.12 -33.53
N SER A 295 -7.61 -10.26 -34.18
CA SER A 295 -8.65 -11.27 -34.41
C SER A 295 -9.24 -11.87 -33.11
N GLN A 296 -8.55 -11.74 -31.98
CA GLN A 296 -9.05 -12.13 -30.66
C GLN A 296 -10.27 -11.31 -30.20
N ASN A 297 -10.46 -10.11 -30.76
CA ASN A 297 -11.60 -9.25 -30.46
C ASN A 297 -12.87 -9.66 -31.21
N ILE A 298 -12.77 -10.61 -32.17
CA ILE A 298 -13.89 -11.11 -32.97
C ILE A 298 -14.35 -12.48 -32.45
N ASN A 299 -15.35 -12.48 -31.60
CA ASN A 299 -15.83 -13.67 -30.89
C ASN A 299 -17.33 -13.93 -31.05
N GLY A 300 -18.11 -13.00 -31.57
CA GLY A 300 -19.55 -13.12 -31.84
C GLY A 300 -20.42 -12.93 -30.59
N ASN A 301 -19.89 -12.26 -29.56
CA ASN A 301 -20.60 -11.99 -28.31
C ASN A 301 -20.25 -10.62 -27.69
N HIS A 302 -19.75 -9.70 -28.49
CA HIS A 302 -19.32 -8.36 -28.12
C HIS A 302 -18.20 -8.31 -27.08
N GLY A 303 -17.38 -9.38 -26.93
CA GLY A 303 -16.27 -9.42 -25.96
C GLY A 303 -15.14 -8.44 -26.27
N GLY A 304 -15.01 -7.96 -27.53
CA GLY A 304 -14.09 -6.91 -27.96
C GLY A 304 -14.68 -5.50 -28.00
N GLU A 305 -15.93 -5.32 -27.53
CA GLU A 305 -16.72 -4.09 -27.67
C GLU A 305 -15.99 -2.84 -27.19
N MET A 306 -15.37 -2.90 -25.98
CA MET A 306 -14.66 -1.76 -25.42
C MET A 306 -13.37 -1.42 -26.21
N VAL A 307 -12.69 -2.42 -26.78
CA VAL A 307 -11.53 -2.19 -27.64
C VAL A 307 -11.97 -1.48 -28.92
N ILE A 308 -13.06 -1.93 -29.54
CA ILE A 308 -13.60 -1.30 -30.74
C ILE A 308 -14.04 0.15 -30.46
N ALA A 309 -14.65 0.41 -29.30
CA ALA A 309 -15.06 1.73 -28.86
C ALA A 309 -13.83 2.66 -28.62
N HIS A 310 -12.78 2.12 -28.00
CA HIS A 310 -11.50 2.80 -27.79
C HIS A 310 -10.90 3.25 -29.14
N GLU A 311 -10.66 2.32 -30.04
CA GLU A 311 -10.05 2.60 -31.35
C GLU A 311 -10.89 3.55 -32.21
N LEU A 312 -12.22 3.45 -32.15
CA LEU A 312 -13.08 4.40 -32.84
C LEU A 312 -12.96 5.83 -32.28
N SER A 313 -12.85 5.96 -30.96
CA SER A 313 -12.78 7.28 -30.32
C SER A 313 -11.50 8.03 -30.66
N HIS A 314 -10.40 7.33 -30.91
CA HIS A 314 -9.15 7.91 -31.39
C HIS A 314 -9.31 8.70 -32.66
N GLN A 315 -10.31 8.41 -33.49
CA GLN A 315 -10.54 9.17 -34.71
C GLN A 315 -10.77 10.67 -34.43
N TRP A 316 -11.30 11.03 -33.23
CA TRP A 316 -11.38 12.41 -32.74
C TRP A 316 -10.12 12.82 -31.97
N TYR A 317 -9.69 12.01 -30.98
CA TYR A 317 -8.60 12.32 -30.06
C TYR A 317 -7.46 11.29 -30.22
N GLY A 318 -6.44 11.66 -30.96
CA GLY A 318 -5.31 10.83 -31.43
C GLY A 318 -5.03 11.05 -32.91
N ASP A 319 -6.04 10.87 -33.74
CA ASP A 319 -5.93 10.99 -35.21
C ASP A 319 -6.23 12.42 -35.68
N CYS A 320 -7.44 12.93 -35.46
CA CYS A 320 -7.79 14.30 -35.84
C CYS A 320 -7.02 15.32 -35.00
N LEU A 321 -7.02 15.15 -33.67
CA LEU A 321 -6.18 15.90 -32.73
C LEU A 321 -5.02 14.99 -32.32
N THR A 322 -3.84 15.18 -32.88
CA THR A 322 -2.65 14.38 -32.59
C THR A 322 -1.74 15.12 -31.61
N CYS A 323 -1.19 14.43 -30.61
CA CYS A 323 -0.20 15.03 -29.71
C CYS A 323 1.00 15.58 -30.50
N LEU A 324 1.46 16.80 -30.15
CA LEU A 324 2.61 17.41 -30.82
C LEU A 324 3.89 16.60 -30.54
N THR A 325 4.01 16.08 -29.36
CA THR A 325 5.11 15.21 -28.95
C THR A 325 4.60 14.06 -28.07
N TRP A 326 5.37 12.99 -27.97
CA TRP A 326 5.03 11.83 -27.13
C TRP A 326 4.97 12.12 -25.62
N LYS A 327 5.41 13.31 -25.20
CA LYS A 327 5.22 13.80 -23.82
C LYS A 327 3.76 13.95 -23.46
N ASP A 328 2.95 14.24 -24.45
CA ASP A 328 1.52 14.51 -24.35
C ASP A 328 0.66 13.33 -24.83
N ILE A 329 1.20 12.10 -24.91
CA ILE A 329 0.50 10.90 -25.41
C ILE A 329 -0.82 10.64 -24.70
N TRP A 330 -0.97 11.09 -23.47
CA TRP A 330 -2.19 10.95 -22.69
C TRP A 330 -3.41 11.67 -23.32
N LEU A 331 -3.18 12.72 -24.13
CA LEU A 331 -4.22 13.42 -24.90
C LEU A 331 -4.86 12.54 -25.98
N SER A 332 -4.17 11.45 -26.36
CA SER A 332 -4.70 10.38 -27.19
C SER A 332 -5.28 9.27 -26.32
N GLU A 333 -4.45 8.57 -25.56
CA GLU A 333 -4.77 7.33 -24.87
C GLU A 333 -5.74 7.52 -23.68
N GLY A 334 -5.55 8.59 -22.89
CA GLY A 334 -6.44 8.90 -21.78
C GLY A 334 -7.84 9.28 -22.24
N PHE A 335 -7.95 10.00 -23.35
CA PHE A 335 -9.23 10.35 -23.96
C PHE A 335 -9.94 9.12 -24.53
N ALA A 336 -9.21 8.25 -25.21
CA ALA A 336 -9.78 7.01 -25.74
C ALA A 336 -10.24 6.07 -24.63
N THR A 337 -9.45 5.94 -23.56
CA THR A 337 -9.81 5.13 -22.40
C THR A 337 -11.06 5.67 -21.68
N TYR A 338 -11.19 7.00 -21.54
CA TYR A 338 -12.39 7.57 -20.94
C TYR A 338 -13.61 7.47 -21.87
N SER A 339 -13.40 7.51 -23.18
CA SER A 339 -14.47 7.32 -24.16
C SER A 339 -15.11 5.94 -24.09
N GLU A 340 -14.38 4.90 -23.64
CA GLU A 340 -14.97 3.60 -23.33
C GLU A 340 -16.04 3.70 -22.23
N ALA A 341 -15.73 4.46 -21.16
CA ALA A 341 -16.67 4.68 -20.07
C ALA A 341 -17.89 5.48 -20.52
N LEU A 342 -17.70 6.50 -21.38
CA LEU A 342 -18.79 7.28 -21.98
C LEU A 342 -19.65 6.43 -22.91
N TYR A 343 -19.07 5.53 -23.67
CA TYR A 343 -19.81 4.56 -24.45
C TYR A 343 -20.60 3.59 -23.56
N MET A 344 -19.99 3.09 -22.49
CA MET A 344 -20.66 2.23 -21.50
C MET A 344 -21.89 2.93 -20.90
N GLU A 345 -21.77 4.22 -20.56
CA GLU A 345 -22.87 5.03 -20.07
C GLU A 345 -24.04 5.09 -21.06
N ALA A 346 -23.73 5.35 -22.33
CA ALA A 346 -24.74 5.41 -23.40
C ALA A 346 -25.37 4.04 -23.72
N TRP A 347 -24.57 2.99 -23.64
CA TRP A 347 -25.01 1.62 -23.99
C TRP A 347 -25.79 0.93 -22.87
N GLN A 348 -25.29 1.02 -21.62
CA GLN A 348 -25.84 0.27 -20.48
C GLN A 348 -26.29 1.14 -19.30
N GLY A 349 -26.11 2.44 -19.37
CA GLY A 349 -26.54 3.41 -18.37
C GLY A 349 -25.46 3.81 -17.37
N PHE A 350 -25.78 4.84 -16.56
CA PHE A 350 -24.84 5.47 -15.64
C PHE A 350 -24.21 4.49 -14.64
N GLU A 351 -25.00 3.60 -14.02
CA GLU A 351 -24.47 2.61 -13.06
C GLU A 351 -23.39 1.70 -13.68
N ALA A 352 -23.61 1.27 -14.94
CA ALA A 352 -22.63 0.45 -15.64
C ALA A 352 -21.33 1.23 -15.95
N MET A 353 -21.43 2.52 -16.23
CA MET A 353 -20.26 3.41 -16.35
C MET A 353 -19.51 3.51 -15.03
N VAL A 354 -20.21 3.73 -13.92
CA VAL A 354 -19.60 3.80 -12.58
C VAL A 354 -18.82 2.51 -12.27
N ASP A 355 -19.42 1.36 -12.48
CA ASP A 355 -18.77 0.06 -12.31
C ASP A 355 -17.56 -0.10 -13.23
N TYR A 356 -17.64 0.37 -14.48
CA TYR A 356 -16.56 0.31 -15.45
C TYR A 356 -15.39 1.22 -15.05
N VAL A 357 -15.66 2.47 -14.65
CA VAL A 357 -14.65 3.40 -14.16
C VAL A 357 -13.94 2.82 -12.93
N TYR A 358 -14.68 2.28 -11.98
CA TYR A 358 -14.11 1.68 -10.79
C TYR A 358 -13.24 0.46 -11.12
N THR A 359 -13.81 -0.54 -11.78
CA THR A 359 -13.15 -1.85 -11.96
C THR A 359 -12.09 -1.85 -13.05
N SER A 360 -12.38 -1.23 -14.20
CA SER A 360 -11.55 -1.34 -15.40
C SER A 360 -10.57 -0.17 -15.56
N ILE A 361 -10.82 0.97 -14.92
CA ILE A 361 -9.96 2.14 -15.00
C ILE A 361 -9.21 2.34 -13.68
N GLN A 362 -9.90 2.67 -12.59
CA GLN A 362 -9.26 3.05 -11.33
C GLN A 362 -8.55 1.88 -10.65
N GLN A 363 -9.24 0.76 -10.42
CA GLN A 363 -8.63 -0.41 -9.76
C GLN A 363 -7.53 -1.02 -10.60
N TYR A 364 -7.63 -0.99 -11.93
CA TYR A 364 -6.56 -1.44 -12.79
C TYR A 364 -5.30 -0.57 -12.63
N TYR A 365 -5.43 0.76 -12.66
CA TYR A 365 -4.33 1.67 -12.39
C TYR A 365 -3.73 1.47 -11.00
N LEU A 366 -4.56 1.37 -9.96
CA LEU A 366 -4.11 1.19 -8.57
C LEU A 366 -3.33 -0.11 -8.39
N SER A 367 -3.76 -1.20 -9.04
CA SER A 367 -3.06 -2.49 -8.98
C SER A 367 -1.69 -2.45 -9.67
N TRP A 368 -1.53 -1.63 -10.72
CA TRP A 368 -0.30 -1.49 -11.48
C TRP A 368 0.66 -0.45 -10.87
N GLY A 369 0.17 0.74 -10.55
CA GLY A 369 0.97 1.92 -10.22
C GLY A 369 0.76 2.51 -8.83
N GLY A 370 -0.18 1.98 -8.02
CA GLY A 370 -0.55 2.58 -6.73
C GLY A 370 0.60 2.66 -5.72
N SER A 371 1.58 1.76 -5.77
CA SER A 371 2.76 1.77 -4.89
C SER A 371 3.91 2.66 -5.40
N SER A 372 3.89 3.07 -6.68
CA SER A 372 4.92 3.93 -7.28
C SER A 372 4.28 4.78 -8.38
N PRO A 373 3.41 5.72 -8.02
CA PRO A 373 2.65 6.50 -8.97
C PRO A 373 3.56 7.40 -9.82
N GLN A 374 3.30 7.40 -11.15
CA GLN A 374 4.05 8.17 -12.14
C GLN A 374 3.29 9.44 -12.56
N THR A 375 4.02 10.41 -13.13
CA THR A 375 3.43 11.55 -13.82
C THR A 375 2.69 11.09 -15.09
N VAL A 376 1.69 11.83 -15.50
CA VAL A 376 0.99 11.61 -16.78
C VAL A 376 1.77 12.26 -17.92
N TYR A 377 2.20 13.51 -17.70
CA TYR A 377 3.00 14.27 -18.65
C TYR A 377 4.47 13.81 -18.65
N ASP A 378 5.07 13.80 -19.82
CA ASP A 378 6.48 13.45 -20.08
C ASP A 378 6.89 12.08 -19.48
N PRO A 379 6.13 11.00 -19.78
CA PRO A 379 6.49 9.67 -19.32
C PRO A 379 7.81 9.22 -19.94
N ALA A 380 8.56 8.37 -19.25
CA ALA A 380 9.74 7.76 -19.86
C ALA A 380 9.36 6.95 -21.13
N PRO A 381 10.21 6.85 -22.15
CA PRO A 381 9.85 6.18 -23.42
C PRO A 381 9.32 4.76 -23.27
N ASN A 382 9.79 4.01 -22.26
CA ASN A 382 9.28 2.68 -21.94
C ASN A 382 7.94 2.71 -21.17
N ALA A 383 7.39 3.88 -20.90
CA ALA A 383 6.13 4.08 -20.20
C ALA A 383 5.06 4.78 -21.06
N TYR A 384 5.29 5.00 -22.35
CA TYR A 384 4.32 5.62 -23.25
C TYR A 384 3.00 4.84 -23.31
N PHE A 385 3.05 3.51 -23.20
CA PHE A 385 1.90 2.61 -23.33
C PHE A 385 1.68 1.84 -22.02
N THR A 386 1.44 2.57 -20.92
CA THR A 386 1.21 2.02 -19.59
C THR A 386 -0.04 2.64 -18.96
N PRO A 387 -0.58 2.04 -17.90
CA PRO A 387 -1.73 2.63 -17.19
C PRO A 387 -1.54 4.07 -16.71
N ALA A 388 -0.30 4.58 -16.67
CA ALA A 388 -0.04 5.99 -16.34
C ALA A 388 -0.49 6.97 -17.44
N THR A 389 -0.56 6.51 -18.69
CA THR A 389 -0.97 7.32 -19.86
C THR A 389 -2.37 6.97 -20.38
N TYR A 390 -2.96 5.87 -19.89
CA TYR A 390 -4.31 5.37 -20.22
C TYR A 390 -5.30 5.62 -19.07
N GLU A 391 -5.22 4.83 -18.01
CA GLU A 391 -6.22 4.75 -16.96
C GLU A 391 -6.14 5.93 -15.98
N LYS A 392 -4.91 6.41 -15.64
CA LYS A 392 -4.77 7.59 -14.77
C LYS A 392 -5.39 8.83 -15.43
N PRO A 393 -5.02 9.23 -16.66
CA PRO A 393 -5.64 10.39 -17.30
C PRO A 393 -7.13 10.18 -17.63
N ALA A 394 -7.60 8.97 -17.91
CA ALA A 394 -9.03 8.69 -18.01
C ALA A 394 -9.76 9.01 -16.70
N SER A 395 -9.17 8.64 -15.56
CA SER A 395 -9.69 9.03 -14.23
C SER A 395 -9.62 10.55 -14.03
N VAL A 396 -8.60 11.23 -14.56
CA VAL A 396 -8.50 12.70 -14.48
C VAL A 396 -9.62 13.36 -15.28
N LEU A 397 -9.93 12.87 -16.49
CA LEU A 397 -11.07 13.36 -17.28
C LEU A 397 -12.41 13.13 -16.54
N HIS A 398 -12.56 11.98 -15.86
CA HIS A 398 -13.73 11.71 -15.03
C HIS A 398 -13.85 12.70 -13.86
N MET A 399 -12.76 13.01 -13.18
CA MET A 399 -12.73 14.04 -12.12
C MET A 399 -12.96 15.45 -12.68
N LEU A 400 -12.47 15.76 -13.88
CA LEU A 400 -12.75 17.04 -14.54
C LEU A 400 -14.25 17.20 -14.85
N ARG A 401 -14.91 16.10 -15.29
CA ARG A 401 -16.37 16.07 -15.48
C ARG A 401 -17.13 16.34 -14.18
N LEU A 402 -16.69 15.75 -13.06
CA LEU A 402 -17.25 16.07 -11.73
C LEU A 402 -17.09 17.55 -11.39
N LYS A 403 -15.90 18.10 -11.63
CA LYS A 403 -15.54 19.47 -11.25
C LYS A 403 -16.31 20.52 -12.05
N THR A 404 -16.49 20.29 -13.34
CA THR A 404 -17.14 21.24 -14.25
C THR A 404 -18.65 21.00 -14.41
N GLY A 405 -19.09 19.78 -14.15
CA GLY A 405 -20.45 19.29 -14.46
C GLY A 405 -20.59 18.85 -15.92
N ASP A 406 -21.56 17.99 -16.20
CA ASP A 406 -21.76 17.33 -17.48
C ASP A 406 -21.86 18.31 -18.65
N ASP A 407 -22.74 19.31 -18.56
CA ASP A 407 -22.98 20.27 -19.66
C ASP A 407 -21.70 21.00 -20.07
N VAL A 408 -20.91 21.46 -19.09
CA VAL A 408 -19.67 22.21 -19.33
C VAL A 408 -18.56 21.25 -19.79
N PHE A 409 -18.47 20.05 -19.23
CA PHE A 409 -17.48 19.07 -19.65
C PHE A 409 -17.64 18.69 -21.13
N PHE A 410 -18.84 18.35 -21.57
CA PHE A 410 -19.05 18.01 -22.99
C PHE A 410 -18.91 19.22 -23.92
N GLN A 411 -19.21 20.44 -23.43
CA GLN A 411 -18.87 21.66 -24.17
C GLN A 411 -17.35 21.85 -24.33
N ILE A 412 -16.56 21.54 -23.29
CA ILE A 412 -15.09 21.53 -23.35
C ILE A 412 -14.61 20.54 -24.44
N MET A 413 -15.11 19.30 -24.41
CA MET A 413 -14.74 18.27 -25.37
C MET A 413 -15.00 18.72 -26.81
N GLN A 414 -16.18 19.28 -27.06
CA GLN A 414 -16.57 19.78 -28.40
C GLN A 414 -15.73 20.99 -28.83
N GLU A 415 -15.51 21.96 -27.95
CA GLU A 415 -14.70 23.13 -28.26
C GLU A 415 -13.24 22.78 -28.54
N TYR A 416 -12.67 21.88 -27.76
CA TYR A 416 -11.32 21.38 -27.95
C TYR A 416 -11.15 20.71 -29.32
N TYR A 417 -12.11 19.84 -29.67
CA TYR A 417 -12.14 19.24 -31.01
C TYR A 417 -12.28 20.29 -32.14
N LEU A 418 -13.15 21.29 -31.98
CA LEU A 418 -13.38 22.30 -33.00
C LEU A 418 -12.20 23.25 -33.22
N VAL A 419 -11.55 23.69 -32.12
CA VAL A 419 -10.44 24.66 -32.18
C VAL A 419 -9.20 24.04 -32.80
N TYR A 420 -8.89 22.78 -32.49
CA TYR A 420 -7.67 22.11 -32.93
C TYR A 420 -7.88 21.06 -34.04
N HIS A 421 -9.02 21.08 -34.68
CA HIS A 421 -9.39 20.15 -35.77
C HIS A 421 -8.28 19.98 -36.81
N ASN A 422 -7.86 18.73 -37.04
CA ASN A 422 -6.74 18.34 -37.94
C ASN A 422 -5.36 18.90 -37.49
N GLY A 423 -5.23 19.40 -36.28
CA GLY A 423 -4.00 19.96 -35.74
C GLY A 423 -3.22 19.04 -34.81
N ASN A 424 -2.15 19.60 -34.29
CA ASN A 424 -1.36 19.00 -33.22
C ASN A 424 -1.62 19.77 -31.90
N VAL A 425 -1.55 19.07 -30.80
CA VAL A 425 -1.95 19.60 -29.50
C VAL A 425 -0.95 19.21 -28.39
N ILE A 426 -0.88 20.06 -27.37
CA ILE A 426 -0.15 19.84 -26.13
C ILE A 426 -1.11 19.95 -24.93
N THR A 427 -0.64 19.56 -23.77
CA THR A 427 -1.44 19.61 -22.53
C THR A 427 -1.97 21.01 -22.23
N ASP A 428 -1.16 22.05 -22.45
CA ASP A 428 -1.57 23.44 -22.19
C ASP A 428 -2.72 23.88 -23.12
N ASP A 429 -2.79 23.42 -24.36
CA ASP A 429 -3.90 23.69 -25.29
C ASP A 429 -5.23 23.16 -24.73
N PHE A 430 -5.23 21.97 -24.16
CA PHE A 430 -6.42 21.41 -23.53
C PHE A 430 -6.80 22.16 -22.25
N GLN A 431 -5.82 22.49 -21.40
CA GLN A 431 -6.05 23.29 -20.20
C GLN A 431 -6.66 24.67 -20.55
N ASP A 432 -6.11 25.37 -21.57
CA ASP A 432 -6.61 26.68 -22.01
C ASP A 432 -8.09 26.60 -22.45
N VAL A 433 -8.48 25.54 -23.16
CA VAL A 433 -9.88 25.30 -23.53
C VAL A 433 -10.75 25.03 -22.31
N CYS A 434 -10.28 24.19 -21.36
CA CYS A 434 -11.00 23.89 -20.13
C CYS A 434 -11.28 25.17 -19.33
N GLU A 435 -10.29 26.04 -19.17
CA GLU A 435 -10.42 27.30 -18.45
C GLU A 435 -11.31 28.30 -19.19
N SER A 436 -11.14 28.42 -20.52
CA SER A 436 -11.94 29.32 -21.34
C SER A 436 -13.43 28.98 -21.32
N VAL A 437 -13.78 27.68 -21.38
CA VAL A 437 -15.19 27.23 -21.42
C VAL A 437 -15.80 27.22 -20.04
N SER A 438 -15.09 26.72 -19.03
CA SER A 438 -15.61 26.62 -17.65
C SER A 438 -15.59 27.95 -16.90
N GLY A 439 -14.67 28.84 -17.25
CA GLY A 439 -14.38 30.08 -16.50
C GLY A 439 -13.69 29.80 -15.16
N MET A 440 -13.16 28.60 -14.95
CA MET A 440 -12.44 28.19 -13.73
C MET A 440 -10.94 28.35 -13.93
N ASP A 441 -10.21 28.60 -12.84
CA ASP A 441 -8.77 28.44 -12.75
C ASP A 441 -8.49 26.94 -12.46
N LEU A 442 -7.82 26.25 -13.37
CA LEU A 442 -7.52 24.84 -13.30
C LEU A 442 -6.01 24.54 -13.18
N ASP A 443 -5.17 25.57 -13.00
CA ASP A 443 -3.73 25.43 -12.83
C ASP A 443 -3.38 24.35 -11.78
N GLN A 444 -4.00 24.44 -10.59
CA GLN A 444 -3.76 23.46 -9.52
C GLN A 444 -4.27 22.07 -9.87
N PHE A 445 -5.37 21.96 -10.60
CA PHE A 445 -5.92 20.66 -11.02
C PHE A 445 -4.96 19.96 -11.98
N PHE A 446 -4.47 20.64 -13.04
CA PHE A 446 -3.52 20.05 -13.97
C PHE A 446 -2.17 19.78 -13.30
N LEU A 447 -1.68 20.70 -12.46
CA LEU A 447 -0.42 20.53 -11.72
C LEU A 447 -0.38 19.21 -10.94
N GLN A 448 -1.41 18.97 -10.10
CA GLN A 448 -1.44 17.81 -9.21
C GLN A 448 -1.73 16.48 -9.92
N TRP A 449 -2.51 16.49 -11.01
CA TRP A 449 -2.97 15.27 -11.65
C TRP A 449 -2.15 14.87 -12.88
N ILE A 450 -1.63 15.83 -13.63
CA ILE A 450 -0.92 15.61 -14.90
C ILE A 450 0.59 15.74 -14.70
N TYR A 451 1.04 16.84 -14.08
CA TYR A 451 2.47 17.19 -14.01
C TYR A 451 3.19 16.62 -12.77
N GLN A 452 2.45 16.19 -11.74
CA GLN A 452 3.06 15.63 -10.53
C GLN A 452 2.67 14.16 -10.31
N PRO A 453 3.56 13.38 -9.66
CA PRO A 453 3.22 12.02 -9.26
C PRO A 453 2.37 12.02 -7.99
N GLY A 454 1.78 10.87 -7.67
CA GLY A 454 1.06 10.70 -6.41
C GLY A 454 -0.39 10.33 -6.62
N LEU A 455 -0.99 9.91 -5.51
CA LEU A 455 -2.42 9.61 -5.37
C LEU A 455 -2.86 10.03 -3.97
N PRO A 456 -4.05 10.64 -3.84
CA PRO A 456 -4.60 10.99 -2.55
C PRO A 456 -5.21 9.79 -1.84
N SER A 457 -5.30 9.87 -0.51
CA SER A 457 -6.27 9.15 0.32
C SER A 457 -7.21 10.14 0.98
N ILE A 458 -8.42 9.72 1.29
CA ILE A 458 -9.47 10.57 1.85
C ILE A 458 -9.80 10.06 3.25
N GLN A 459 -9.75 10.95 4.23
CA GLN A 459 -10.31 10.74 5.56
C GLN A 459 -11.49 11.70 5.74
N TYR A 460 -12.60 11.21 6.26
CA TYR A 460 -13.76 12.06 6.51
C TYR A 460 -14.49 11.66 7.78
N THR A 461 -15.22 12.62 8.34
CA THR A 461 -16.20 12.42 9.40
C THR A 461 -17.34 13.41 9.23
N TYR A 462 -18.45 13.13 9.87
CA TYR A 462 -19.57 14.09 9.89
C TYR A 462 -20.26 14.11 11.25
N PHE A 463 -20.86 15.27 11.55
CA PHE A 463 -21.63 15.52 12.75
C PHE A 463 -23.02 16.01 12.35
N PHE A 464 -24.01 15.60 13.10
CA PHE A 464 -25.38 16.09 12.96
C PHE A 464 -25.90 16.70 14.26
N ASN A 465 -26.86 17.63 14.15
CA ASN A 465 -27.50 18.20 15.31
C ASN A 465 -28.94 17.67 15.42
N PRO A 466 -29.21 16.73 16.34
CA PRO A 466 -30.51 16.08 16.47
C PRO A 466 -31.58 17.00 17.11
N TYR A 467 -31.18 18.13 17.69
CA TYR A 467 -32.07 19.01 18.46
C TYR A 467 -32.65 20.15 17.63
N MET A 468 -32.22 20.35 16.39
CA MET A 468 -32.76 21.39 15.50
C MET A 468 -33.97 20.87 14.74
N ALA A 469 -34.95 21.79 14.49
CA ALA A 469 -36.13 21.45 13.65
C ALA A 469 -35.73 21.09 12.21
N ILE A 470 -34.58 21.59 11.77
CA ILE A 470 -33.92 21.24 10.51
C ILE A 470 -32.52 20.79 10.91
N PRO A 471 -32.20 19.48 10.87
CA PRO A 471 -30.88 18.98 11.17
C PRO A 471 -29.81 19.63 10.28
N ARG A 472 -28.64 19.89 10.86
CA ARG A 472 -27.48 20.35 10.11
C ARG A 472 -26.40 19.28 10.20
N ILE A 473 -25.79 18.98 9.07
CA ILE A 473 -24.66 18.07 8.98
C ILE A 473 -23.41 18.93 8.74
N MET A 474 -22.38 18.75 9.55
CA MET A 474 -21.06 19.32 9.34
C MET A 474 -20.13 18.19 8.95
N THR A 475 -19.62 18.24 7.72
CA THR A 475 -18.67 17.25 7.20
C THR A 475 -17.26 17.80 7.23
N TYR A 476 -16.32 17.00 7.69
CA TYR A 476 -14.88 17.29 7.69
C TYR A 476 -14.20 16.30 6.75
N VAL A 477 -13.34 16.80 5.87
CA VAL A 477 -12.60 16.01 4.88
C VAL A 477 -11.14 16.42 4.90
N GLN A 478 -10.25 15.47 4.99
CA GLN A 478 -8.82 15.68 4.88
C GLN A 478 -8.26 14.77 3.81
N THR A 479 -7.37 15.30 2.97
CA THR A 479 -6.60 14.52 2.00
C THR A 479 -5.16 14.38 2.45
N SER A 480 -4.60 13.21 2.23
CA SER A 480 -3.18 12.96 2.36
C SER A 480 -2.67 12.33 1.07
N SER A 481 -1.36 12.30 0.85
CA SER A 481 -0.76 11.76 -0.36
C SER A 481 0.30 10.71 -0.02
N ASN A 482 0.48 9.75 -0.92
CA ASN A 482 1.57 8.78 -0.84
C ASN A 482 2.91 9.32 -1.42
N THR A 483 2.95 10.60 -1.78
CA THR A 483 4.13 11.35 -2.25
C THR A 483 4.15 12.74 -1.61
N ASP A 484 5.12 13.57 -1.98
CA ASP A 484 5.19 14.98 -1.55
C ASP A 484 4.17 15.89 -2.27
N THR A 485 3.35 15.35 -3.19
CA THR A 485 2.31 16.11 -3.90
C THR A 485 1.15 16.42 -2.96
N GLU A 486 0.77 17.69 -2.86
CA GLU A 486 -0.44 18.11 -2.14
C GLU A 486 -1.64 18.05 -3.07
N PHE A 487 -2.68 17.32 -2.66
CA PHE A 487 -3.92 17.17 -3.43
C PHE A 487 -5.05 18.01 -2.82
N TYR A 488 -5.66 18.84 -3.65
CA TYR A 488 -6.85 19.60 -3.35
C TYR A 488 -7.97 19.13 -4.27
N ILE A 489 -8.80 18.23 -3.75
CA ILE A 489 -9.78 17.49 -4.54
C ILE A 489 -11.21 17.82 -4.13
N ASP A 490 -12.09 17.85 -5.09
CA ASP A 490 -13.52 17.92 -4.85
C ASP A 490 -14.05 16.53 -4.51
N VAL A 491 -14.70 16.39 -3.35
CA VAL A 491 -15.21 15.11 -2.84
C VAL A 491 -16.72 15.13 -2.79
N PRO A 492 -17.42 14.31 -3.58
CA PRO A 492 -18.88 14.24 -3.53
C PRO A 492 -19.35 13.37 -2.37
N PHE A 493 -20.49 13.74 -1.81
CA PHE A 493 -21.20 12.99 -0.78
C PHE A 493 -22.66 12.79 -1.19
N HIS A 494 -23.17 11.59 -0.94
CA HIS A 494 -24.61 11.32 -0.91
C HIS A 494 -25.11 11.28 0.53
N ILE A 495 -26.23 11.92 0.76
CA ILE A 495 -26.91 11.98 2.05
C ILE A 495 -28.29 11.34 1.86
N TYR A 496 -28.49 10.25 2.54
CA TYR A 496 -29.71 9.46 2.41
C TYR A 496 -30.75 9.87 3.46
N SER A 497 -32.00 10.00 3.03
CA SER A 497 -33.17 10.26 3.86
C SER A 497 -34.32 9.36 3.42
N GLY A 498 -34.39 8.14 3.93
CA GLY A 498 -35.28 7.09 3.46
C GLY A 498 -34.97 6.68 2.02
N THR A 499 -35.85 7.08 1.07
CA THR A 499 -35.64 6.84 -0.36
C THR A 499 -35.13 8.07 -1.11
N GLU A 500 -34.98 9.19 -0.44
CA GLU A 500 -34.49 10.44 -1.02
C GLU A 500 -32.95 10.52 -0.83
N VAL A 501 -32.25 11.03 -1.84
CA VAL A 501 -30.81 11.18 -1.85
C VAL A 501 -30.50 12.63 -2.24
N ASP A 502 -29.81 13.33 -1.35
CA ASP A 502 -29.24 14.66 -1.63
C ASP A 502 -27.74 14.50 -1.93
N SER A 503 -27.25 15.23 -2.93
CA SER A 503 -25.83 15.21 -3.31
C SER A 503 -25.17 16.52 -2.94
N VAL A 504 -23.98 16.45 -2.32
CA VAL A 504 -23.21 17.62 -1.91
C VAL A 504 -21.75 17.44 -2.34
N LEU A 505 -21.15 18.51 -2.84
CA LEU A 505 -19.74 18.55 -3.22
C LEU A 505 -18.95 19.34 -2.20
N VAL A 506 -17.99 18.70 -1.52
CA VAL A 506 -17.00 19.38 -0.67
C VAL A 506 -15.82 19.77 -1.56
N GLN A 507 -15.64 21.07 -1.77
CA GLN A 507 -14.61 21.57 -2.69
C GLN A 507 -13.24 21.65 -2.00
N GLY A 508 -12.23 21.08 -2.64
CA GLY A 508 -10.83 21.21 -2.24
C GLY A 508 -10.33 22.64 -2.38
N THR A 509 -9.72 23.15 -1.33
CA THR A 509 -9.19 24.54 -1.30
C THR A 509 -7.70 24.51 -0.97
N PRO A 510 -6.82 25.14 -1.77
CA PRO A 510 -5.39 25.20 -1.51
C PRO A 510 -5.06 25.75 -0.11
N ASN A 511 -4.07 25.13 0.54
CA ASN A 511 -3.61 25.47 1.89
C ASN A 511 -4.64 25.30 3.03
N THR A 512 -5.71 24.56 2.79
CA THR A 512 -6.72 24.22 3.80
C THR A 512 -6.86 22.70 3.87
N PRO A 513 -6.01 22.01 4.63
CA PRO A 513 -5.98 20.54 4.63
C PRO A 513 -7.28 19.92 5.15
N LEU A 514 -7.96 20.62 6.08
CA LEU A 514 -9.25 20.20 6.60
C LEU A 514 -10.37 21.05 5.98
N GLN A 515 -11.19 20.42 5.13
CA GLN A 515 -12.34 21.05 4.52
C GLN A 515 -13.58 20.85 5.40
N THR A 516 -14.43 21.87 5.50
CA THR A 516 -15.68 21.80 6.26
C THR A 516 -16.83 22.36 5.44
N ILE A 517 -17.91 21.58 5.35
CA ILE A 517 -19.16 22.06 4.77
C ILE A 517 -20.30 21.89 5.75
N SER A 518 -21.17 22.89 5.84
CA SER A 518 -22.42 22.80 6.60
C SER A 518 -23.57 22.64 5.65
N ILE A 519 -24.27 21.51 5.75
CA ILE A 519 -25.44 21.18 4.94
C ILE A 519 -26.67 21.58 5.76
N THR A 520 -27.49 22.44 5.19
CA THR A 520 -28.75 22.91 5.78
C THR A 520 -29.90 22.43 4.89
N ASP A 521 -31.03 22.12 5.49
CA ASP A 521 -32.30 21.79 4.80
C ASP A 521 -32.60 20.30 4.54
N ILE A 522 -31.84 19.35 5.12
CA ILE A 522 -32.18 17.93 5.09
C ILE A 522 -33.00 17.58 6.34
N PRO A 523 -34.27 17.20 6.19
CA PRO A 523 -35.19 17.07 7.34
C PRO A 523 -34.89 15.87 8.27
N VAL A 524 -34.36 14.79 7.72
CA VAL A 524 -33.91 13.57 8.43
C VAL A 524 -32.84 12.94 7.56
N TYR A 525 -31.75 12.42 8.12
CA TYR A 525 -30.80 11.63 7.40
C TYR A 525 -30.69 10.23 8.03
N ASP A 526 -30.41 9.25 7.21
CA ASP A 526 -30.20 7.86 7.65
C ASP A 526 -28.73 7.46 7.51
N ASP A 527 -28.05 7.97 6.46
CA ASP A 527 -26.66 7.65 6.17
C ASP A 527 -25.98 8.75 5.33
N VAL A 528 -24.64 8.77 5.34
CA VAL A 528 -23.79 9.67 4.54
C VAL A 528 -22.67 8.85 3.89
N GLU A 529 -22.66 8.81 2.58
CA GLU A 529 -21.69 8.07 1.78
C GLU A 529 -20.72 9.01 1.06
N CYS A 530 -19.43 8.77 1.17
CA CYS A 530 -18.36 9.51 0.52
C CYS A 530 -18.03 8.88 -0.82
N ASP A 531 -18.02 9.67 -1.88
CA ASP A 531 -17.72 9.29 -3.27
C ASP A 531 -18.47 8.03 -3.77
N PRO A 532 -19.80 8.01 -3.66
CA PRO A 532 -20.61 6.81 -3.94
C PRO A 532 -20.56 6.35 -5.41
N ASN A 533 -20.15 7.22 -6.32
CA ASN A 533 -20.05 6.94 -7.76
C ASN A 533 -18.61 6.84 -8.27
N ASN A 534 -17.63 6.66 -7.38
CA ASN A 534 -16.21 6.51 -7.74
C ASN A 534 -15.67 7.64 -8.64
N TRP A 535 -16.08 8.88 -8.37
CA TRP A 535 -15.63 10.04 -9.13
C TRP A 535 -14.14 10.31 -8.95
N VAL A 536 -13.58 10.01 -7.77
CA VAL A 536 -12.22 10.41 -7.38
C VAL A 536 -11.26 9.23 -7.47
N LEU A 537 -10.17 9.38 -8.20
CA LEU A 537 -9.06 8.44 -8.16
C LEU A 537 -8.29 8.62 -6.83
N GLN A 538 -8.35 7.61 -5.95
CA GLN A 538 -7.78 7.66 -4.61
C GLN A 538 -7.31 6.27 -4.13
N THR A 539 -6.42 6.25 -3.14
CA THR A 539 -5.86 5.01 -2.58
C THR A 539 -6.70 4.38 -1.48
N GLY A 540 -7.62 5.12 -0.89
CA GLY A 540 -8.54 4.66 0.15
C GLY A 540 -9.39 5.81 0.70
N ILE A 541 -10.61 5.45 1.13
CA ILE A 541 -11.53 6.34 1.84
C ILE A 541 -11.73 5.75 3.24
N THR A 542 -11.46 6.55 4.28
CA THR A 542 -11.59 6.15 5.67
C THR A 542 -12.60 7.06 6.37
N PHE A 543 -13.67 6.46 6.87
CA PHE A 543 -14.60 7.14 7.77
C PHE A 543 -14.03 7.13 9.18
N ILE A 544 -13.85 8.31 9.78
CA ILE A 544 -13.38 8.49 11.14
C ILE A 544 -14.57 8.68 12.06
N GLN A 545 -14.77 7.74 12.96
CA GLN A 545 -15.78 7.80 13.99
C GLN A 545 -15.16 7.60 15.38
N ALA A 546 -15.90 7.92 16.43
CA ALA A 546 -15.50 7.57 17.77
C ALA A 546 -15.64 6.05 17.94
N GLU A 547 -14.63 5.39 18.50
CA GLU A 547 -14.62 3.92 18.65
C GLU A 547 -14.22 3.55 20.08
N ILE A 548 -14.97 2.63 20.68
CA ILE A 548 -14.60 2.00 21.94
C ILE A 548 -13.54 0.94 21.63
N ASN A 549 -12.38 1.05 22.26
CA ASN A 549 -11.31 0.09 22.09
C ASN A 549 -11.49 -1.12 23.01
N ASN A 550 -11.81 -0.83 24.29
CA ASN A 550 -11.93 -1.84 25.31
C ASN A 550 -13.06 -1.48 26.30
N ALA A 551 -13.69 -2.51 26.85
CA ALA A 551 -14.62 -2.36 27.98
C ALA A 551 -14.37 -3.50 28.98
N TYR A 552 -13.67 -3.17 30.05
CA TYR A 552 -13.27 -4.16 31.06
C TYR A 552 -14.31 -4.31 32.13
N SER A 553 -14.79 -5.53 32.33
CA SER A 553 -15.71 -5.91 33.40
C SER A 553 -14.99 -5.96 34.75
N ALA A 554 -15.62 -5.38 35.76
CA ALA A 554 -15.15 -5.40 37.15
C ALA A 554 -16.34 -5.65 38.11
N ASP A 555 -16.12 -5.67 39.42
CA ASP A 555 -17.18 -5.86 40.39
C ASP A 555 -18.12 -4.66 40.44
N GLU A 556 -19.40 -4.90 40.13
CA GLU A 556 -20.47 -3.89 40.03
C GLU A 556 -20.08 -2.67 39.17
N SER A 557 -19.10 -2.82 38.21
CA SER A 557 -18.63 -1.76 37.36
C SER A 557 -18.10 -2.25 36.00
N VAL A 558 -18.07 -1.33 35.04
CA VAL A 558 -17.40 -1.52 33.72
C VAL A 558 -16.53 -0.31 33.45
N ILE A 559 -15.30 -0.52 33.07
CA ILE A 559 -14.36 0.55 32.68
C ILE A 559 -14.22 0.52 31.16
N ILE A 560 -14.63 1.59 30.50
CA ILE A 560 -14.69 1.71 29.05
C ILE A 560 -13.57 2.66 28.60
N TYR A 561 -12.78 2.24 27.61
CA TYR A 561 -11.70 3.02 27.01
C TYR A 561 -11.94 3.23 25.53
N TRP A 562 -11.46 4.36 24.98
CA TRP A 562 -11.50 4.68 23.57
C TRP A 562 -10.31 5.53 23.13
N ASN A 563 -10.01 5.54 21.81
CA ASN A 563 -8.95 6.38 21.27
C ASN A 563 -9.37 7.85 21.23
N GLU A 564 -8.37 8.73 21.27
CA GLU A 564 -8.61 10.15 21.00
C GLU A 564 -9.20 10.29 19.58
N PHE A 565 -10.31 11.02 19.50
CA PHE A 565 -10.92 11.31 18.19
C PHE A 565 -10.03 12.28 17.43
N TRP A 566 -10.12 12.25 16.13
CA TRP A 566 -9.39 13.08 15.16
C TRP A 566 -9.11 14.51 15.66
N SER A 567 -7.86 14.77 16.08
CA SER A 567 -7.46 15.97 16.82
C SER A 567 -7.66 17.28 16.04
N GLU A 568 -7.48 17.22 14.71
CA GLU A 568 -7.63 18.39 13.82
C GLU A 568 -9.07 18.91 13.76
N VAL A 569 -10.05 18.06 14.03
CA VAL A 569 -11.46 18.46 14.08
C VAL A 569 -11.78 19.29 15.31
N GLY A 570 -11.11 19.05 16.43
CA GLY A 570 -11.26 19.77 17.69
C GLY A 570 -12.67 19.61 18.28
N ILE A 571 -12.93 18.43 18.86
CA ILE A 571 -14.20 18.10 19.54
C ILE A 571 -14.24 18.68 20.96
N ASP A 572 -15.44 18.78 21.54
CA ASP A 572 -15.64 19.16 22.95
C ASP A 572 -15.46 17.97 23.92
N GLY A 573 -15.65 16.74 23.41
CA GLY A 573 -15.52 15.49 24.14
C GLY A 573 -16.50 14.43 23.66
N TYR A 574 -17.00 13.58 24.58
CA TYR A 574 -17.75 12.39 24.21
C TYR A 574 -19.03 12.23 25.05
N ASN A 575 -20.01 11.59 24.46
CA ASN A 575 -21.16 11.01 25.18
C ASN A 575 -21.13 9.50 25.05
N LEU A 576 -21.26 8.81 26.18
CA LEU A 576 -21.32 7.37 26.28
C LEU A 576 -22.76 6.91 26.52
N TYR A 577 -23.16 5.86 25.83
CA TYR A 577 -24.52 5.33 25.83
C TYR A 577 -24.49 3.85 26.18
N ARG A 578 -25.56 3.37 26.86
CA ARG A 578 -25.69 1.98 27.28
C ARG A 578 -27.08 1.43 27.00
N ALA A 579 -27.16 0.14 26.68
CA ALA A 579 -28.37 -0.67 26.58
C ALA A 579 -28.13 -2.06 27.18
N GLU A 580 -29.19 -2.80 27.48
CA GLU A 580 -29.13 -4.22 27.92
C GLU A 580 -29.27 -5.20 26.75
N SER A 581 -29.57 -4.69 25.55
CA SER A 581 -29.59 -5.44 24.30
C SER A 581 -29.23 -4.52 23.12
N VAL A 582 -28.62 -5.03 22.06
CA VAL A 582 -28.31 -4.25 20.85
C VAL A 582 -29.56 -3.71 20.13
N GLU A 583 -30.72 -4.32 20.36
CA GLU A 583 -32.00 -3.91 19.78
C GLU A 583 -32.74 -2.86 20.66
N ASP A 584 -32.29 -2.63 21.86
CA ASP A 584 -32.90 -1.66 22.76
C ASP A 584 -32.37 -0.23 22.49
N PRO A 585 -33.14 0.82 22.85
CA PRO A 585 -32.64 2.18 22.76
C PRO A 585 -31.43 2.41 23.67
N PHE A 586 -30.34 2.88 23.10
CA PHE A 586 -29.16 3.27 23.86
C PHE A 586 -29.42 4.58 24.60
N LEU A 587 -29.21 4.58 25.90
CA LEU A 587 -29.43 5.74 26.77
C LEU A 587 -28.09 6.32 27.22
N ILE A 588 -27.98 7.64 27.20
CA ILE A 588 -26.79 8.37 27.69
C ILE A 588 -26.60 8.11 29.18
N ILE A 589 -25.38 7.80 29.61
CA ILE A 589 -25.04 7.46 31.00
C ILE A 589 -24.19 8.53 31.70
N ASN A 590 -23.47 9.36 30.95
CA ASN A 590 -22.73 10.50 31.49
C ASN A 590 -23.64 11.72 31.66
N SER A 591 -23.45 12.47 32.75
CA SER A 591 -24.23 13.70 33.05
C SER A 591 -23.60 14.97 32.45
N GLU A 592 -22.34 14.95 32.12
CA GLU A 592 -21.56 16.02 31.51
C GLU A 592 -20.68 15.41 30.40
N ILE A 593 -20.31 16.19 29.38
CA ILE A 593 -19.44 15.75 28.27
C ILE A 593 -18.11 15.22 28.86
N ILE A 594 -17.72 14.01 28.44
CA ILE A 594 -16.49 13.37 28.89
C ILE A 594 -15.33 13.95 28.05
N THR A 595 -14.35 14.57 28.70
CA THR A 595 -13.19 15.17 28.01
C THR A 595 -11.96 14.25 27.98
N GLY A 596 -11.99 13.12 28.69
CA GLY A 596 -10.96 12.08 28.68
C GLY A 596 -11.29 10.98 27.70
N ASN A 597 -10.45 9.96 27.68
CA ASN A 597 -10.56 8.78 26.82
C ASN A 597 -11.03 7.52 27.58
N SER A 598 -11.61 7.68 28.77
CA SER A 598 -12.18 6.58 29.55
C SER A 598 -13.37 7.03 30.39
N TYR A 599 -14.20 6.07 30.80
CA TYR A 599 -15.34 6.25 31.68
C TYR A 599 -15.61 4.98 32.48
N THR A 600 -15.90 5.13 33.77
CA THR A 600 -16.32 4.01 34.62
C THR A 600 -17.83 4.06 34.87
N ASP A 601 -18.53 3.05 34.42
CA ASP A 601 -19.96 2.87 34.68
C ASP A 601 -20.15 2.03 35.98
N ASN A 602 -20.58 2.69 37.05
CA ASN A 602 -20.83 2.07 38.36
C ASN A 602 -22.32 1.76 38.59
N ASN A 603 -23.15 1.85 37.56
CA ASN A 603 -24.59 1.59 37.65
C ASN A 603 -24.97 0.31 36.91
N VAL A 604 -24.20 -0.73 37.08
CA VAL A 604 -24.34 -2.04 36.44
C VAL A 604 -24.54 -3.12 37.52
N VAL A 605 -25.01 -4.28 37.09
CA VAL A 605 -25.28 -5.42 37.99
C VAL A 605 -24.50 -6.62 37.50
N ASN A 606 -23.75 -7.27 38.39
CA ASN A 606 -22.97 -8.46 38.06
C ASN A 606 -23.86 -9.55 37.40
N GLY A 607 -23.33 -10.20 36.37
CA GLY A 607 -24.01 -11.22 35.59
C GLY A 607 -25.04 -10.69 34.58
N THR A 608 -25.14 -9.36 34.39
CA THR A 608 -25.97 -8.72 33.34
C THR A 608 -25.08 -8.19 32.24
N THR A 609 -25.34 -8.61 31.00
CA THR A 609 -24.61 -8.08 29.82
C THR A 609 -25.12 -6.71 29.45
N TYR A 610 -24.22 -5.77 29.25
CA TYR A 610 -24.48 -4.42 28.80
C TYR A 610 -23.75 -4.16 27.47
N TYR A 611 -24.34 -3.31 26.64
CA TYR A 611 -23.83 -2.86 25.36
C TYR A 611 -23.56 -1.36 25.41
N TYR A 612 -22.37 -0.95 25.02
CA TYR A 612 -21.94 0.45 25.06
C TYR A 612 -21.71 0.99 23.65
N LYS A 613 -22.07 2.25 23.43
CA LYS A 613 -21.79 3.00 22.20
C LYS A 613 -21.30 4.40 22.55
N LEU A 614 -20.43 4.93 21.70
CA LEU A 614 -19.78 6.22 21.88
C LEU A 614 -20.17 7.19 20.76
N LYS A 615 -20.24 8.47 21.07
CA LYS A 615 -20.33 9.58 20.11
C LYS A 615 -19.36 10.66 20.50
N ALA A 616 -18.65 11.24 19.51
CA ALA A 616 -17.91 12.48 19.69
C ALA A 616 -18.86 13.68 19.58
N ILE A 617 -18.61 14.73 20.37
CA ILE A 617 -19.47 15.91 20.50
C ILE A 617 -18.69 17.15 20.07
N LYS A 618 -19.32 17.97 19.24
CA LYS A 618 -18.78 19.25 18.78
C LYS A 618 -19.79 20.39 18.92
N ASP A 619 -19.29 21.57 19.30
CA ASP A 619 -20.10 22.79 19.51
C ASP A 619 -21.33 22.53 20.38
N GLU A 620 -21.19 21.71 21.44
CA GLU A 620 -22.18 21.30 22.43
C GLU A 620 -23.40 20.50 21.92
N PHE A 621 -23.70 20.54 20.61
CA PHE A 621 -24.96 20.02 20.05
C PHE A 621 -24.80 19.13 18.83
N TYR A 622 -23.60 19.06 18.24
CA TYR A 622 -23.34 18.23 17.08
C TYR A 622 -22.69 16.92 17.51
N GLU A 623 -23.23 15.82 17.04
CA GLU A 623 -22.83 14.46 17.40
C GLU A 623 -22.39 13.67 16.17
N THR A 624 -21.38 12.81 16.30
CA THR A 624 -21.07 11.78 15.28
C THR A 624 -22.17 10.71 15.27
N PRO A 625 -22.22 9.84 14.26
CA PRO A 625 -22.89 8.55 14.38
C PRO A 625 -22.43 7.78 15.61
N PHE A 626 -23.19 6.78 16.02
CA PHE A 626 -22.77 5.86 17.06
C PHE A 626 -21.56 5.03 16.60
N SER A 627 -20.65 4.75 17.52
CA SER A 627 -19.69 3.65 17.33
C SER A 627 -20.42 2.32 17.15
N GLU A 628 -19.66 1.30 16.73
CA GLU A 628 -20.11 -0.08 16.92
C GLU A 628 -20.39 -0.33 18.41
N ALA A 629 -21.23 -1.33 18.70
CA ALA A 629 -21.56 -1.68 20.07
C ALA A 629 -20.47 -2.58 20.64
N TYR A 630 -20.00 -2.23 21.84
CA TYR A 630 -19.08 -3.04 22.61
C TYR A 630 -19.80 -3.68 23.79
N GLU A 631 -19.65 -4.99 24.00
CA GLU A 631 -20.33 -5.70 25.08
C GLU A 631 -19.43 -5.92 26.30
N ALA A 632 -20.01 -5.85 27.49
CA ALA A 632 -19.31 -6.19 28.73
C ALA A 632 -20.32 -6.75 29.75
N THR A 633 -19.88 -7.74 30.53
CA THR A 633 -20.67 -8.38 31.59
C THR A 633 -19.89 -8.28 32.88
N PRO A 634 -20.22 -7.34 33.79
CA PRO A 634 -19.57 -7.24 35.07
C PRO A 634 -19.80 -8.52 35.93
N LEU A 635 -18.79 -8.89 36.68
CA LEU A 635 -18.74 -10.12 37.46
C LEU A 635 -18.32 -9.81 38.91
N ASP A 636 -18.57 -10.77 39.80
CA ASP A 636 -18.04 -10.76 41.16
C ASP A 636 -16.55 -11.13 41.17
N PHE A 637 -15.71 -10.39 41.88
CA PHE A 637 -14.26 -10.61 41.95
C PHE A 637 -13.88 -11.00 43.39
N PRO A 638 -13.98 -12.27 43.78
CA PRO A 638 -13.67 -12.72 45.13
C PRO A 638 -12.23 -12.51 45.54
N LEU A 639 -11.27 -12.77 44.63
CA LEU A 639 -9.83 -12.57 44.78
C LEU A 639 -9.30 -13.19 46.09
N ASP A 640 -9.76 -14.39 46.51
CA ASP A 640 -9.52 -15.00 47.82
C ASP A 640 -8.78 -16.34 47.78
N GLN A 641 -8.37 -16.83 46.59
CA GLN A 641 -7.70 -18.13 46.42
C GLN A 641 -6.17 -18.04 46.35
N GLY A 642 -5.58 -16.85 46.52
CA GLY A 642 -4.13 -16.66 46.44
C GLY A 642 -3.57 -16.64 45.04
N ILE A 643 -2.44 -17.31 44.78
CA ILE A 643 -1.66 -17.17 43.56
C ILE A 643 -2.00 -18.26 42.54
N LEU A 644 -2.28 -17.84 41.28
CA LEU A 644 -2.37 -18.67 40.12
C LEU A 644 -1.12 -18.46 39.25
N VAL A 645 -0.39 -19.51 38.95
CA VAL A 645 0.70 -19.48 37.97
C VAL A 645 0.16 -20.03 36.66
N ILE A 646 0.21 -19.22 35.61
CA ILE A 646 -0.18 -19.60 34.25
C ILE A 646 1.08 -19.84 33.45
N ASP A 647 1.22 -21.08 32.99
CA ASP A 647 2.33 -21.54 32.20
C ASP A 647 1.94 -21.63 30.71
N GLU A 648 2.59 -20.81 29.88
CA GLU A 648 2.50 -20.87 28.42
C GLU A 648 3.72 -21.55 27.77
N THR A 649 4.67 -22.05 28.55
CA THR A 649 5.85 -22.77 28.08
C THR A 649 5.42 -24.12 27.54
N ASN A 650 5.81 -24.46 26.32
CA ASN A 650 5.39 -25.70 25.68
C ASN A 650 6.40 -26.82 25.88
N ASP A 651 5.88 -27.99 26.26
CA ASP A 651 6.62 -29.22 26.48
C ASP A 651 7.54 -29.56 25.28
N GLY A 652 8.83 -29.33 25.47
CA GLY A 652 9.92 -29.91 24.67
C GLY A 652 9.72 -29.86 23.17
N ASN A 653 9.33 -28.74 22.59
CA ASN A 653 9.13 -28.62 21.15
C ASN A 653 10.42 -28.84 20.31
N GLY A 654 11.55 -29.06 20.98
CA GLY A 654 12.84 -29.37 20.36
C GLY A 654 13.48 -28.21 19.63
N MET A 655 12.93 -27.02 19.79
CA MET A 655 13.51 -25.80 19.22
C MET A 655 14.77 -25.41 19.98
N GLN A 656 15.77 -25.00 19.25
CA GLN A 656 17.03 -24.55 19.82
C GLN A 656 16.81 -23.21 20.54
N GLY A 657 16.99 -23.24 21.87
CA GLY A 657 16.84 -22.04 22.72
C GLY A 657 15.65 -22.09 23.68
N ASN A 658 14.68 -23.00 23.45
CA ASN A 658 13.60 -23.19 24.39
C ASN A 658 14.06 -24.04 25.58
N PRO A 659 13.61 -23.75 26.81
CA PRO A 659 13.92 -24.53 27.97
C PRO A 659 13.14 -25.85 27.98
N ASP A 660 13.44 -26.70 28.97
CA ASP A 660 12.64 -27.87 29.28
C ASP A 660 11.54 -27.41 30.23
N ASP A 661 10.30 -27.66 29.85
CA ASP A 661 9.11 -27.24 30.56
C ASP A 661 9.13 -27.55 32.06
N ALA A 662 9.33 -28.81 32.46
CA ALA A 662 9.46 -29.22 33.85
C ALA A 662 10.55 -28.45 34.64
N SER A 663 11.57 -27.92 33.95
CA SER A 663 12.60 -27.11 34.60
C SER A 663 12.15 -25.65 34.80
N VAL A 664 11.22 -25.20 34.00
CA VAL A 664 10.57 -23.89 34.14
C VAL A 664 9.56 -23.94 35.27
N ASP A 665 8.76 -25.00 35.35
CA ASP A 665 7.84 -25.28 36.44
C ASP A 665 8.56 -25.31 37.80
N ASP A 666 9.59 -26.15 37.89
CA ASP A 666 10.42 -26.27 39.11
C ASP A 666 10.99 -24.90 39.52
N PHE A 667 11.38 -24.06 38.56
CA PHE A 667 11.91 -22.73 38.84
C PHE A 667 10.85 -21.80 39.40
N TYR A 668 9.65 -21.71 38.84
CA TYR A 668 8.61 -20.83 39.32
C TYR A 668 8.06 -21.31 40.68
N GLU A 669 7.93 -22.62 40.88
CA GLU A 669 7.58 -23.19 42.20
C GLU A 669 8.63 -22.80 43.27
N ASP A 670 9.93 -22.88 42.91
CA ASP A 670 11.02 -22.57 43.85
C ASP A 670 11.07 -21.08 44.20
N ILE A 671 10.93 -20.17 43.22
CA ILE A 671 11.08 -18.71 43.45
C ILE A 671 9.86 -18.08 44.15
N ILE A 672 8.66 -18.65 43.99
CA ILE A 672 7.43 -18.14 44.62
C ILE A 672 7.36 -18.60 46.09
N ASN A 673 7.82 -19.79 46.38
CA ASN A 673 7.99 -20.36 47.74
C ASN A 673 6.75 -20.21 48.65
N CYS A 674 5.53 -20.32 48.07
CA CYS A 674 4.27 -20.37 48.81
C CYS A 674 3.27 -21.29 48.09
N ASN A 675 2.09 -21.50 48.65
CA ASN A 675 1.10 -22.32 47.97
C ASN A 675 0.59 -21.64 46.69
N ILE A 676 0.76 -22.33 45.57
CA ILE A 676 0.29 -21.90 44.26
C ILE A 676 -0.72 -22.87 43.69
N THR A 677 -1.53 -22.38 42.77
CA THR A 677 -2.30 -23.18 41.82
C THR A 677 -1.66 -22.99 40.44
N THR A 678 -1.47 -24.06 39.70
CA THR A 678 -0.90 -24.02 38.36
C THR A 678 -1.99 -24.20 37.30
N TYR A 679 -1.84 -23.53 36.19
CA TYR A 679 -2.68 -23.63 35.00
C TYR A 679 -1.76 -23.77 33.79
N ASP A 680 -1.75 -24.96 33.17
CA ASP A 680 -1.00 -25.26 32.00
C ASP A 680 -1.85 -24.91 30.76
N TYR A 681 -1.43 -23.86 30.02
CA TYR A 681 -2.19 -23.33 28.89
C TYR A 681 -2.29 -24.36 27.76
N ALA A 682 -1.27 -25.16 27.54
CA ALA A 682 -1.25 -26.18 26.50
C ALA A 682 -2.29 -27.30 26.72
N ASP A 683 -2.53 -27.67 27.99
CA ASP A 683 -3.49 -28.71 28.36
C ASP A 683 -4.91 -28.15 28.61
N GLU A 684 -5.06 -26.95 29.17
CA GLU A 684 -6.32 -26.39 29.64
C GLU A 684 -6.95 -25.38 28.67
N GLY A 685 -6.15 -24.72 27.78
CA GLY A 685 -6.62 -23.82 26.74
C GLY A 685 -6.81 -22.38 27.18
N GLU A 686 -7.65 -21.60 26.44
CA GLU A 686 -7.90 -20.17 26.68
C GLU A 686 -8.42 -19.90 28.10
N LEU A 687 -8.02 -18.77 28.69
CA LEU A 687 -8.38 -18.38 30.06
C LEU A 687 -9.88 -18.07 30.16
N ASP A 688 -10.49 -18.59 31.22
CA ASP A 688 -11.88 -18.28 31.58
C ASP A 688 -11.90 -17.23 32.71
N LEU A 689 -12.53 -16.08 32.43
CA LEU A 689 -12.65 -14.99 33.38
C LEU A 689 -13.32 -15.46 34.70
N GLU A 690 -14.39 -16.28 34.65
CA GLU A 690 -15.07 -16.81 35.83
C GLU A 690 -14.15 -17.66 36.69
N TYR A 691 -13.14 -18.27 36.12
CA TYR A 691 -12.15 -19.04 36.84
C TYR A 691 -11.08 -18.15 37.49
N ILE A 692 -10.47 -17.25 36.74
CA ILE A 692 -9.32 -16.47 37.22
C ILE A 692 -9.67 -15.36 38.19
N VAL A 693 -10.92 -14.85 38.22
CA VAL A 693 -11.38 -13.82 39.20
C VAL A 693 -11.34 -14.28 40.64
N ASN A 694 -11.16 -15.58 40.90
CA ASN A 694 -11.05 -16.11 42.23
C ASN A 694 -9.66 -15.91 42.87
N PHE A 695 -8.64 -15.73 42.04
CA PHE A 695 -7.25 -15.60 42.46
C PHE A 695 -6.87 -14.14 42.70
N SER A 696 -6.14 -13.84 43.77
CA SER A 696 -5.69 -12.50 44.11
C SER A 696 -4.53 -12.03 43.23
N THR A 697 -3.67 -12.98 42.82
CA THR A 697 -2.51 -12.70 41.95
C THR A 697 -2.35 -13.77 40.89
N ILE A 698 -2.11 -13.31 39.66
CA ILE A 698 -1.73 -14.14 38.52
C ILE A 698 -0.28 -13.86 38.18
N ILE A 699 0.51 -14.92 38.03
CA ILE A 699 1.86 -14.89 37.48
C ILE A 699 1.80 -15.67 36.18
N LEU A 700 1.91 -14.95 35.04
CA LEU A 700 1.92 -15.53 33.72
C LEU A 700 3.33 -15.54 33.20
N HIS A 701 3.81 -16.67 32.70
CA HIS A 701 5.11 -16.78 32.09
C HIS A 701 5.07 -17.54 30.76
N ASP A 702 5.93 -17.10 29.85
CA ASP A 702 6.20 -17.71 28.55
C ASP A 702 7.71 -17.63 28.28
N ASP A 703 8.41 -18.71 28.57
CA ASP A 703 9.86 -18.79 28.49
C ASP A 703 10.35 -19.41 27.15
N ASP A 704 9.43 -19.61 26.20
CA ASP A 704 9.71 -20.05 24.85
C ASP A 704 10.04 -18.86 23.92
N ILE A 705 10.99 -19.05 22.99
CA ILE A 705 11.31 -18.02 21.96
C ILE A 705 10.20 -17.91 20.91
N ILE A 706 9.44 -18.98 20.72
CA ILE A 706 8.39 -19.13 19.70
C ILE A 706 7.19 -19.82 20.35
N SER A 707 6.03 -19.40 20.00
CA SER A 707 4.72 -19.88 20.49
C SER A 707 4.20 -19.04 21.65
N HIS A 708 3.60 -17.95 21.36
CA HIS A 708 3.02 -17.01 22.29
C HIS A 708 1.51 -16.93 22.07
N SER A 709 0.71 -16.92 23.13
CA SER A 709 -0.75 -16.88 23.10
C SER A 709 -1.35 -15.79 24.01
N ILE A 710 -0.50 -14.91 24.53
CA ILE A 710 -0.95 -13.84 25.43
C ILE A 710 -1.96 -12.90 24.78
N ASP A 711 -1.82 -12.64 23.48
CA ASP A 711 -2.71 -11.78 22.69
C ASP A 711 -4.16 -12.30 22.64
N GLU A 712 -4.36 -13.61 22.72
CA GLU A 712 -5.68 -14.25 22.74
C GLU A 712 -6.42 -14.05 24.07
N ASN A 713 -5.71 -13.70 25.15
CA ASN A 713 -6.22 -13.61 26.51
C ASN A 713 -6.29 -12.16 27.07
N LEU A 714 -5.92 -11.16 26.29
CA LEU A 714 -5.79 -9.78 26.79
C LEU A 714 -7.10 -9.18 27.32
N ASP A 715 -8.24 -9.49 26.69
CA ASP A 715 -9.55 -9.03 27.17
C ASP A 715 -9.86 -9.58 28.56
N VAL A 716 -9.56 -10.84 28.78
CA VAL A 716 -9.77 -11.54 30.08
C VAL A 716 -8.82 -11.00 31.15
N LEU A 717 -7.53 -10.84 30.80
CA LEU A 717 -6.51 -10.27 31.72
C LEU A 717 -6.79 -8.79 32.03
N GLY A 718 -7.32 -8.04 31.08
CA GLY A 718 -7.74 -6.66 31.27
C GLY A 718 -8.92 -6.54 32.23
N CYS A 719 -9.92 -7.40 32.10
CA CYS A 719 -11.02 -7.51 33.09
C CYS A 719 -10.50 -7.87 34.46
N TYR A 720 -9.56 -8.80 34.54
CA TYR A 720 -8.96 -9.21 35.82
C TYR A 720 -8.23 -8.05 36.52
N LEU A 721 -7.41 -7.28 35.78
CA LEU A 721 -6.76 -6.07 36.30
C LEU A 721 -7.77 -4.99 36.70
N ALA A 722 -8.81 -4.75 35.87
CA ALA A 722 -9.88 -3.80 36.15
C ALA A 722 -10.64 -4.15 37.42
N GLY A 723 -10.83 -5.45 37.67
CA GLY A 723 -11.46 -6.01 38.88
C GLY A 723 -10.61 -5.97 40.16
N GLY A 724 -9.33 -5.54 40.03
CA GLY A 724 -8.41 -5.37 41.19
C GLY A 724 -7.47 -6.55 41.43
N GLY A 725 -7.42 -7.53 40.51
CA GLY A 725 -6.44 -8.62 40.58
C GLY A 725 -5.03 -8.13 40.29
N ASN A 726 -4.02 -8.79 40.82
CA ASN A 726 -2.62 -8.49 40.55
C ASN A 726 -2.09 -9.36 39.41
N LEU A 727 -1.38 -8.79 38.47
CA LEU A 727 -0.86 -9.50 37.30
C LEU A 727 0.65 -9.26 37.17
N ILE A 728 1.41 -10.33 37.05
CA ILE A 728 2.85 -10.32 36.79
C ILE A 728 3.08 -11.10 35.49
N ILE A 729 3.68 -10.46 34.49
CA ILE A 729 3.97 -11.10 33.23
C ILE A 729 5.48 -11.14 32.99
N SER A 730 5.99 -12.31 32.61
CA SER A 730 7.39 -12.55 32.27
C SER A 730 7.47 -13.44 31.05
N GLY A 731 8.36 -13.14 30.09
CA GLY A 731 8.56 -14.05 28.96
C GLY A 731 9.34 -13.46 27.79
N TRP A 732 9.60 -14.31 26.81
CA TRP A 732 10.20 -13.93 25.55
C TRP A 732 9.19 -13.16 24.70
N LYS A 733 9.53 -11.92 24.29
CA LYS A 733 8.69 -11.10 23.40
C LYS A 733 7.27 -10.79 23.88
N THR A 734 6.81 -11.34 25.00
CA THR A 734 5.46 -11.14 25.54
C THR A 734 5.08 -9.67 25.63
N ALA A 735 6.03 -8.81 26.01
CA ALA A 735 5.82 -7.37 26.06
C ALA A 735 5.49 -6.73 24.70
N LEU A 736 5.92 -7.33 23.57
CA LEU A 736 5.62 -6.85 22.22
C LEU A 736 4.23 -7.28 21.74
N GLU A 737 3.75 -8.40 22.20
CA GLU A 737 2.46 -8.96 21.81
C GLU A 737 1.30 -8.27 22.52
N ILE A 738 1.60 -7.57 23.61
CA ILE A 738 0.65 -6.69 24.29
C ILE A 738 0.49 -5.39 23.47
N PRO A 739 -0.70 -5.08 22.91
CA PRO A 739 -0.92 -3.90 22.06
C PRO A 739 -0.70 -2.59 22.81
N ASP A 740 -0.43 -1.53 22.06
CA ASP A 740 -0.24 -0.17 22.61
C ASP A 740 -1.45 0.29 23.43
N SER A 741 -2.66 -0.06 23.02
CA SER A 741 -3.91 0.26 23.74
C SER A 741 -3.93 -0.35 25.15
N PHE A 742 -3.65 -1.65 25.27
CA PHE A 742 -3.62 -2.33 26.58
C PHE A 742 -2.52 -1.75 27.49
N ARG A 743 -1.33 -1.51 26.94
CA ARG A 743 -0.23 -0.87 27.71
C ARG A 743 -0.58 0.54 28.16
N SER A 744 -1.24 1.30 27.31
CA SER A 744 -1.72 2.66 27.65
C SER A 744 -2.79 2.63 28.74
N ASP A 745 -3.73 1.65 28.66
CA ASP A 745 -4.82 1.51 29.63
C ASP A 745 -4.32 1.18 31.04
N PHE A 746 -3.26 0.37 31.15
CA PHE A 746 -2.84 -0.19 32.43
C PHE A 746 -1.42 0.18 32.90
N LEU A 747 -0.49 0.55 31.99
CA LEU A 747 0.92 0.81 32.31
C LEU A 747 1.36 2.26 32.08
N ASP A 748 0.52 3.10 31.45
CA ASP A 748 0.92 4.43 30.98
C ASP A 748 2.20 4.39 30.11
N CYS A 749 2.23 3.43 29.19
CA CYS A 749 3.35 3.18 28.28
C CYS A 749 2.85 2.96 26.85
N GLY A 750 3.17 3.88 25.94
CA GLY A 750 2.72 3.83 24.53
C GLY A 750 3.65 3.07 23.61
N SER A 751 4.96 3.24 23.72
CA SER A 751 5.94 2.65 22.79
C SER A 751 6.83 1.62 23.45
N ILE A 752 7.18 0.58 22.69
CA ILE A 752 8.16 -0.43 23.08
C ILE A 752 9.18 -0.61 21.96
N GLU A 753 10.45 -0.78 22.32
CA GLU A 753 11.51 -1.15 21.40
C GLU A 753 12.00 -2.56 21.71
N GLN A 754 12.04 -3.43 20.71
CA GLN A 754 12.64 -4.75 20.87
C GLN A 754 14.12 -4.72 20.50
N VAL A 755 14.96 -5.07 21.45
CA VAL A 755 16.40 -5.15 21.27
C VAL A 755 16.79 -6.56 20.79
N PHE A 756 17.30 -6.65 19.58
CA PHE A 756 17.71 -7.93 18.96
C PHE A 756 19.18 -8.28 19.22
N ASP A 757 19.93 -7.43 19.92
CA ASP A 757 21.33 -7.72 20.23
C ASP A 757 21.44 -8.85 21.25
N TRP A 758 22.53 -9.56 21.24
CA TRP A 758 22.82 -10.65 22.17
C TRP A 758 23.79 -10.16 23.25
N GLU A 759 23.40 -9.09 23.94
CA GLU A 759 24.26 -8.36 24.84
C GLU A 759 23.68 -8.13 26.23
N PHE A 760 22.42 -8.57 26.47
CA PHE A 760 21.75 -8.47 27.77
C PHE A 760 22.37 -9.45 28.76
N THR A 761 22.91 -8.94 29.86
CA THR A 761 23.54 -9.70 30.94
C THR A 761 22.72 -9.69 32.22
N GLY A 762 21.69 -8.87 32.28
CA GLY A 762 20.80 -8.75 33.45
C GLY A 762 20.05 -7.44 33.46
N ALA A 763 19.34 -7.22 34.56
CA ALA A 763 18.61 -6.00 34.84
C ALA A 763 18.96 -5.46 36.24
N THR A 764 19.18 -4.15 36.34
CA THR A 764 19.53 -3.48 37.63
C THR A 764 18.35 -2.66 38.13
N SER A 765 18.19 -2.58 39.45
CA SER A 765 17.11 -1.87 40.09
C SER A 765 17.59 -1.09 41.31
N ASP A 766 16.94 0.07 41.55
CA ASP A 766 17.11 0.82 42.79
C ASP A 766 16.16 0.33 43.91
N GLU A 767 15.09 -0.41 43.53
CA GLU A 767 14.03 -0.85 44.45
C GLU A 767 14.14 -2.35 44.80
N TYR A 768 14.57 -3.19 43.85
CA TYR A 768 14.62 -4.64 43.99
C TYR A 768 16.07 -5.15 43.84
N GLU A 769 16.25 -6.46 44.13
CA GLU A 769 17.54 -7.12 43.89
C GLU A 769 17.84 -7.18 42.39
N ASP A 770 19.11 -6.99 42.02
CA ASP A 770 19.57 -7.08 40.65
C ASP A 770 19.33 -8.49 40.08
N LEU A 771 18.78 -8.57 38.86
CA LEU A 771 18.57 -9.81 38.13
C LEU A 771 19.72 -10.05 37.18
N VAL A 772 20.46 -11.13 37.37
CA VAL A 772 21.63 -11.46 36.55
C VAL A 772 21.31 -12.71 35.72
N VAL A 773 21.58 -12.65 34.41
CA VAL A 773 21.39 -13.81 33.53
C VAL A 773 22.24 -15.00 34.00
N ASP A 774 21.64 -16.18 34.07
CA ASP A 774 22.32 -17.43 34.38
C ASP A 774 22.87 -18.05 33.07
N PRO A 775 24.18 -18.05 32.83
CA PRO A 775 24.75 -18.53 31.61
C PRO A 775 24.59 -20.07 31.43
N ASP A 776 24.28 -20.80 32.49
CA ASP A 776 24.07 -22.26 32.45
C ASP A 776 22.65 -22.60 31.91
N LYS A 777 21.67 -21.69 32.09
CA LYS A 777 20.31 -21.83 31.57
C LYS A 777 20.19 -21.34 30.10
N VAL A 778 21.07 -20.45 29.67
CA VAL A 778 21.02 -19.86 28.33
C VAL A 778 21.64 -20.82 27.30
N HIS A 779 20.92 -21.01 26.18
CA HIS A 779 21.44 -21.83 25.10
C HIS A 779 22.81 -21.37 24.61
N VAL A 780 23.70 -22.32 24.32
CA VAL A 780 25.10 -22.07 23.93
C VAL A 780 25.26 -21.13 22.74
N ALA A 781 24.28 -21.07 21.84
CA ALA A 781 24.28 -20.16 20.69
C ALA A 781 24.21 -18.66 21.12
N PHE A 782 23.67 -18.37 22.29
CA PHE A 782 23.50 -16.99 22.80
C PHE A 782 24.69 -16.56 23.70
N SER A 783 25.72 -17.39 23.82
CA SER A 783 26.96 -17.06 24.53
C SER A 783 26.76 -16.63 26.00
N GLY A 784 25.70 -17.08 26.65
CA GLY A 784 25.38 -16.77 28.04
C GLY A 784 24.70 -15.40 28.24
N MET A 785 24.10 -14.83 27.18
CA MET A 785 23.38 -13.56 27.19
C MET A 785 22.00 -13.75 26.52
N LEU A 786 21.03 -12.90 26.82
CA LEU A 786 19.70 -12.99 26.24
C LEU A 786 19.50 -12.00 25.09
N PRO A 787 18.93 -12.44 23.95
CA PRO A 787 18.38 -11.58 22.90
C PRO A 787 16.91 -11.23 23.15
N TYR A 788 16.34 -10.37 22.32
CA TYR A 788 14.91 -10.04 22.27
C TYR A 788 14.34 -9.43 23.55
N ILE A 789 15.04 -8.45 24.11
CA ILE A 789 14.59 -7.75 25.33
C ILE A 789 13.67 -6.60 24.94
N GLY A 790 12.53 -6.48 25.64
CA GLY A 790 11.62 -5.33 25.53
C GLY A 790 12.16 -4.13 26.30
N ILE A 791 12.26 -2.99 25.63
CA ILE A 791 12.67 -1.71 26.22
C ILE A 791 11.52 -0.72 26.15
N PHE A 792 11.34 0.07 27.21
CA PHE A 792 10.26 1.04 27.39
C PHE A 792 10.83 2.47 27.52
N PRO A 793 11.20 3.11 26.38
CA PRO A 793 12.08 4.29 26.39
C PRO A 793 11.49 5.53 27.07
N GLU A 794 10.17 5.69 27.03
CA GLU A 794 9.47 6.89 27.51
C GLU A 794 8.68 6.70 28.81
N SER A 795 8.75 5.49 29.40
CA SER A 795 7.97 5.18 30.61
C SER A 795 8.62 5.74 31.87
N THR A 796 7.80 6.32 32.73
CA THR A 796 8.20 6.78 34.08
C THR A 796 8.05 5.71 35.17
N ASN A 797 7.44 4.55 34.83
CA ASN A 797 7.06 3.49 35.75
C ASN A 797 8.07 2.33 35.75
N GLY A 798 9.32 2.58 35.37
CA GLY A 798 10.37 1.58 35.28
C GLY A 798 10.83 1.09 36.63
N ILE A 799 10.87 -0.24 36.82
CA ILE A 799 11.38 -0.91 38.01
C ILE A 799 12.72 -1.59 37.80
N TYR A 800 13.07 -1.90 36.54
CA TYR A 800 14.38 -2.42 36.16
C TYR A 800 14.92 -1.72 34.91
N GLN A 801 16.24 -1.51 34.91
CA GLN A 801 16.99 -0.99 33.79
C GLN A 801 17.85 -2.08 33.16
N TYR A 802 17.95 -2.03 31.82
CA TYR A 802 18.78 -2.93 31.02
C TYR A 802 20.26 -2.85 31.45
N ASP A 803 20.89 -3.99 31.76
CA ASP A 803 22.33 -4.15 31.92
C ASP A 803 22.88 -5.08 30.85
N GLY A 804 24.06 -4.74 30.31
CA GLY A 804 24.63 -5.47 29.19
C GLY A 804 26.13 -5.24 29.03
N ILE A 805 26.68 -5.68 27.89
CA ILE A 805 28.09 -5.51 27.58
C ILE A 805 28.45 -4.02 27.53
N ALA A 806 29.58 -3.66 28.13
CA ALA A 806 30.04 -2.28 28.23
C ALA A 806 30.10 -1.58 26.86
N GLY A 807 29.33 -0.51 26.68
CA GLY A 807 29.19 0.26 25.44
C GLY A 807 27.90 0.01 24.67
N ASN A 808 27.06 -0.89 25.11
CA ASN A 808 25.70 -1.06 24.57
C ASN A 808 24.87 0.22 24.85
N GLN A 809 24.10 0.64 23.85
CA GLN A 809 23.33 1.89 23.88
C GLN A 809 22.11 1.83 24.81
N TYR A 810 21.61 0.63 25.14
CA TYR A 810 20.41 0.44 25.96
C TYR A 810 20.70 0.37 27.46
N ILE A 811 21.94 0.36 27.89
CA ILE A 811 22.29 0.32 29.31
C ILE A 811 21.65 1.50 30.03
N GLY A 812 20.81 1.20 31.02
CA GLY A 812 20.08 2.17 31.83
C GLY A 812 18.67 2.50 31.32
N GLU A 813 18.26 1.97 30.15
CA GLU A 813 16.89 2.07 29.66
C GLU A 813 15.95 1.10 30.43
N ASN A 814 14.69 1.49 30.63
CA ASN A 814 13.74 0.64 31.32
C ASN A 814 13.45 -0.64 30.55
N CYS A 815 13.59 -1.81 31.20
CA CYS A 815 13.26 -3.13 30.66
C CYS A 815 12.20 -3.89 31.48
N ALA A 816 11.66 -3.29 32.51
CA ALA A 816 10.49 -3.78 33.24
C ALA A 816 9.71 -2.60 33.85
N LEU A 817 8.39 -2.71 33.86
CA LEU A 817 7.45 -1.69 34.34
C LEU A 817 6.57 -2.23 35.48
N LYS A 818 6.12 -1.30 36.34
CA LYS A 818 5.09 -1.57 37.37
C LYS A 818 4.09 -0.43 37.43
N SER A 819 2.82 -0.76 37.45
CA SER A 819 1.72 0.20 37.66
C SER A 819 0.72 -0.34 38.67
N GLN A 820 -0.21 0.51 39.09
CA GLN A 820 -1.28 0.15 40.00
C GLN A 820 -2.60 0.78 39.54
N PRO A 821 -3.20 0.24 38.45
CA PRO A 821 -4.49 0.76 37.97
C PRO A 821 -5.62 0.53 39.00
N ASN A 822 -5.91 -0.70 39.36
CA ASN A 822 -6.79 -1.12 40.48
C ASN A 822 -6.12 -2.22 41.31
N GLY A 823 -5.52 -3.22 40.65
CA GLY A 823 -4.52 -4.14 41.21
C GLY A 823 -3.11 -3.73 40.77
N HIS A 824 -2.10 -4.51 41.10
CA HIS A 824 -0.74 -4.29 40.61
C HIS A 824 -0.56 -4.97 39.28
N PHE A 825 0.07 -4.26 38.32
CA PHE A 825 0.49 -4.84 37.08
C PHE A 825 2.02 -4.70 36.90
N VAL A 826 2.71 -5.83 36.77
CA VAL A 826 4.15 -5.89 36.52
C VAL A 826 4.42 -6.57 35.18
N LEU A 827 5.15 -5.90 34.29
CA LEU A 827 5.54 -6.42 32.99
C LEU A 827 7.05 -6.44 32.88
N LEU A 828 7.63 -7.65 32.76
CA LEU A 828 9.04 -7.83 32.49
C LEU A 828 9.24 -7.94 30.94
N GLY A 829 10.13 -7.14 30.39
CA GLY A 829 10.50 -7.22 28.98
C GLY A 829 11.49 -8.34 28.65
N PHE A 830 11.64 -9.31 29.55
CA PHE A 830 12.56 -10.45 29.43
C PHE A 830 12.06 -11.64 30.25
N PRO A 831 12.43 -12.89 29.86
CA PRO A 831 12.03 -14.09 30.57
C PRO A 831 12.80 -14.24 31.90
N LEU A 832 12.08 -14.32 33.01
CA LEU A 832 12.64 -14.39 34.36
C LEU A 832 13.37 -15.72 34.63
N TYR A 833 12.90 -16.82 34.04
CA TYR A 833 13.53 -18.14 34.13
C TYR A 833 15.04 -18.13 33.90
N PHE A 834 15.50 -17.38 32.91
CA PHE A 834 16.91 -17.33 32.52
C PHE A 834 17.78 -16.50 33.45
N THR A 835 17.26 -16.04 34.57
CA THR A 835 18.07 -15.37 35.60
C THR A 835 18.52 -16.36 36.69
N ILE A 836 19.46 -15.92 37.51
CA ILE A 836 19.95 -16.70 38.66
C ILE A 836 18.82 -16.83 39.70
N ASN A 837 18.48 -18.07 40.08
CA ASN A 837 17.36 -18.38 41.00
C ASN A 837 17.33 -17.50 42.26
N SER A 838 18.46 -17.30 42.94
CA SER A 838 18.48 -16.52 44.18
C SER A 838 18.13 -15.03 44.02
N GLY A 839 18.45 -14.43 42.83
CA GLY A 839 18.01 -13.09 42.48
C GLY A 839 16.52 -13.02 42.21
N ALA A 840 16.03 -13.96 41.38
CA ALA A 840 14.62 -14.10 41.05
C ALA A 840 13.73 -14.38 42.30
N GLU A 841 14.18 -15.27 43.19
CA GLU A 841 13.51 -15.58 44.47
C GLU A 841 13.37 -14.34 45.35
N LEU A 842 14.46 -13.54 45.49
CA LEU A 842 14.42 -12.31 46.27
C LEU A 842 13.50 -11.26 45.65
N PHE A 843 13.56 -11.08 44.31
CA PHE A 843 12.65 -10.19 43.59
C PHE A 843 11.19 -10.60 43.81
N MET A 844 10.87 -11.87 43.58
CA MET A 844 9.51 -12.38 43.72
C MET A 844 9.00 -12.24 45.13
N THR A 845 9.83 -12.58 46.14
CA THR A 845 9.47 -12.41 47.57
C THR A 845 9.19 -10.94 47.91
N GLN A 846 10.04 -10.01 47.45
CA GLN A 846 9.84 -8.57 47.70
C GLN A 846 8.56 -8.05 47.02
N LEU A 847 8.30 -8.49 45.81
CA LEU A 847 7.12 -8.08 45.06
C LEU A 847 5.83 -8.63 45.67
N LEU A 848 5.80 -9.92 46.01
CA LEU A 848 4.64 -10.57 46.64
C LEU A 848 4.33 -9.99 48.02
N ASP A 849 5.36 -9.61 48.83
CA ASP A 849 5.18 -8.90 50.11
C ASP A 849 4.58 -7.50 49.89
N GLU A 850 5.04 -6.77 48.87
CA GLU A 850 4.52 -5.43 48.54
C GLU A 850 3.05 -5.48 48.10
N ILE A 851 2.64 -6.47 47.28
CA ILE A 851 1.26 -6.63 46.85
C ILE A 851 0.33 -7.30 47.87
N GLY A 852 0.88 -7.74 48.98
CA GLY A 852 0.13 -8.24 50.13
C GLY A 852 -0.25 -9.73 50.08
N GLU A 853 0.38 -10.51 49.19
CA GLU A 853 0.13 -11.95 49.05
C GLU A 853 0.82 -12.78 50.12
N VAL A 854 1.90 -12.31 50.70
CA VAL A 854 2.62 -12.97 51.77
C VAL A 854 2.22 -12.34 53.12
N GLY A 855 1.20 -12.91 53.77
CA GLY A 855 0.88 -12.58 55.17
C GLY A 855 1.99 -13.06 56.10
N ILE A 856 2.45 -12.19 56.98
CA ILE A 856 3.56 -12.44 57.93
C ILE A 856 3.35 -13.70 58.83
N ASP A 857 2.17 -14.34 58.82
CA ASP A 857 1.81 -15.46 59.67
C ASP A 857 1.79 -16.85 58.98
N ASP A 858 1.83 -16.97 57.66
CA ASP A 858 1.72 -18.26 56.92
C ASP A 858 2.98 -18.74 56.20
N CYS A 859 3.99 -17.90 55.99
CA CYS A 859 5.33 -18.32 55.63
C CYS A 859 6.20 -18.34 56.90
N GLU A 860 6.64 -19.50 57.33
CA GLU A 860 7.81 -19.62 58.23
C GLU A 860 9.10 -19.17 57.54
N LEU A 861 9.11 -17.97 56.95
CA LEU A 861 10.31 -17.25 56.66
C LEU A 861 10.69 -16.45 57.87
N GLU A 862 11.42 -17.12 58.79
CA GLU A 862 12.30 -16.39 59.70
C GLU A 862 13.10 -15.41 58.84
N THR A 863 12.82 -14.13 58.95
CA THR A 863 13.58 -13.03 58.36
C THR A 863 15.02 -13.11 58.88
N MET A 864 15.85 -13.93 58.21
CA MET A 864 17.28 -13.83 58.34
C MET A 864 17.77 -12.57 57.61
N ASN A 865 17.84 -11.45 58.28
CA ASN A 865 18.59 -10.29 57.83
C ASN A 865 20.07 -10.64 57.82
N LEU A 866 20.51 -11.37 56.76
CA LEU A 866 21.90 -11.75 56.55
C LEU A 866 22.53 -10.77 55.55
N GLU A 867 23.21 -9.79 56.09
CA GLU A 867 24.13 -8.94 55.32
C GLU A 867 25.46 -9.67 55.11
N LEU A 868 25.80 -10.09 53.85
CA LEU A 868 27.10 -10.58 53.46
C LEU A 868 27.71 -9.60 52.46
N LYS A 869 28.74 -8.85 52.83
CA LYS A 869 29.38 -7.86 51.94
C LYS A 869 30.89 -7.80 52.16
N ASN A 870 31.63 -7.29 51.17
CA ASN A 870 33.05 -7.07 51.29
C ASN A 870 33.43 -5.62 50.99
N TYR A 871 34.39 -5.08 51.76
CA TYR A 871 34.89 -3.73 51.51
C TYR A 871 36.40 -3.66 51.77
N PRO A 872 37.19 -2.99 50.91
CA PRO A 872 36.77 -2.43 49.59
C PRO A 872 36.50 -3.50 48.55
N ASN A 873 35.68 -3.19 47.53
CA ASN A 873 35.44 -3.95 46.35
C ASN A 873 35.26 -2.97 45.16
N PRO A 874 36.12 -2.94 44.15
CA PRO A 874 37.36 -3.73 43.98
C PRO A 874 38.43 -3.49 45.05
N PHE A 875 39.37 -4.45 45.24
CA PHE A 875 40.39 -4.38 46.28
C PHE A 875 41.81 -4.75 45.81
N ASN A 876 42.82 -4.25 46.55
CA ASN A 876 44.24 -4.54 46.26
C ASN A 876 45.07 -4.41 47.56
N PRO A 877 45.74 -5.44 48.04
CA PRO A 877 45.52 -6.86 47.79
C PRO A 877 44.52 -7.50 48.81
N SER A 878 43.88 -6.72 49.68
CA SER A 878 43.01 -7.25 50.74
C SER A 878 41.66 -6.60 50.79
N THR A 879 40.66 -7.39 51.14
CA THR A 879 39.27 -6.96 51.40
C THR A 879 38.80 -7.59 52.73
N THR A 880 37.93 -6.92 53.44
CA THR A 880 37.25 -7.45 54.62
C THR A 880 35.83 -7.87 54.30
N ILE A 881 35.52 -9.15 54.45
CA ILE A 881 34.23 -9.73 54.25
C ILE A 881 33.51 -9.64 55.62
N SER A 882 32.40 -8.95 55.69
CA SER A 882 31.58 -8.78 56.86
C SER A 882 30.21 -9.44 56.65
N PHE A 883 29.71 -10.12 57.66
CA PHE A 883 28.40 -10.76 57.67
C PHE A 883 27.78 -10.67 59.04
N ASN A 884 26.48 -10.57 59.11
CA ASN A 884 25.68 -10.51 60.33
C ASN A 884 24.84 -11.78 60.40
N LEU A 885 24.94 -12.49 61.51
CA LEU A 885 24.26 -13.74 61.72
C LEU A 885 23.27 -13.59 62.90
N ASN A 886 21.97 -13.58 62.53
CA ASN A 886 20.88 -13.58 63.51
C ASN A 886 20.22 -14.97 63.54
N ALA A 887 20.32 -15.67 64.68
CA ALA A 887 19.69 -16.94 65.04
C ALA A 887 20.50 -18.24 64.88
N GLU A 888 20.06 -19.33 65.41
CA GLU A 888 20.65 -20.61 65.69
C GLU A 888 21.66 -21.17 64.73
N ILE A 889 22.91 -20.86 64.89
CA ILE A 889 24.04 -21.28 64.09
C ILE A 889 24.58 -22.61 64.61
N THR A 890 24.80 -23.54 63.67
CA THR A 890 25.50 -24.79 63.90
C THR A 890 27.01 -24.58 63.99
N ASP A 891 27.73 -25.44 64.74
CA ASP A 891 29.21 -25.37 64.87
C ASP A 891 29.99 -25.51 63.53
N ASP A 892 29.32 -25.67 62.39
CA ASP A 892 29.87 -25.95 61.08
C ASP A 892 29.80 -24.75 60.07
N THR A 893 29.89 -23.51 60.54
CA THR A 893 29.86 -22.33 59.63
C THR A 893 31.21 -22.13 58.95
N GLU A 894 31.26 -22.11 57.61
CA GLU A 894 32.45 -21.91 56.80
C GLU A 894 32.28 -20.72 55.82
N LEU A 895 33.33 -19.89 55.67
CA LEU A 895 33.43 -18.91 54.59
C LEU A 895 34.45 -19.40 53.54
N MET A 896 34.05 -19.60 52.31
CA MET A 896 34.82 -20.15 51.21
C MET A 896 35.00 -19.15 50.10
N ILE A 897 36.15 -19.14 49.45
CA ILE A 897 36.47 -18.31 48.28
C ILE A 897 36.71 -19.22 47.09
N TYR A 898 36.12 -18.87 45.94
CA TYR A 898 36.20 -19.58 44.68
C TYR A 898 36.69 -18.68 43.57
N ASN A 899 37.35 -19.19 42.53
CA ASN A 899 37.64 -18.50 41.28
C ASN A 899 36.48 -18.70 40.27
N LEU A 900 36.53 -17.98 39.14
CA LEU A 900 35.59 -18.10 38.00
C LEU A 900 35.40 -19.53 37.46
N LYS A 901 36.29 -20.47 37.75
CA LYS A 901 36.15 -21.88 37.34
C LYS A 901 35.50 -22.78 38.42
N GLY A 902 34.95 -22.20 39.47
CA GLY A 902 34.37 -22.94 40.61
C GLY A 902 35.42 -23.64 41.47
N GLN A 903 36.70 -23.37 41.31
CA GLN A 903 37.75 -24.02 42.11
C GLN A 903 37.88 -23.28 43.44
N LYS A 904 37.75 -24.04 44.53
CA LYS A 904 37.90 -23.50 45.88
C LYS A 904 39.34 -23.01 46.09
N ILE A 905 39.49 -21.75 46.44
CA ILE A 905 40.75 -21.05 46.62
C ILE A 905 41.17 -21.02 48.11
N LYS A 906 40.21 -20.71 48.99
CA LYS A 906 40.49 -20.58 50.43
C LYS A 906 39.23 -20.87 51.19
N THR A 907 39.40 -21.43 52.39
CA THR A 907 38.33 -21.64 53.40
C THR A 907 38.77 -20.97 54.69
N PHE A 908 37.85 -20.32 55.36
CA PHE A 908 37.98 -19.73 56.69
C PHE A 908 36.99 -20.44 57.60
N ASP A 909 37.50 -21.09 58.67
CA ASP A 909 36.66 -21.69 59.71
C ASP A 909 36.20 -20.56 60.68
N ILE A 910 34.89 -20.36 60.79
CA ILE A 910 34.32 -19.35 61.64
C ILE A 910 34.12 -19.93 63.05
N ILE A 911 34.99 -19.59 63.98
CA ILE A 911 34.83 -20.10 65.34
C ILE A 911 33.92 -19.14 66.13
N LEU A 912 32.76 -19.62 66.44
CA LEU A 912 31.76 -18.86 67.20
C LEU A 912 32.00 -19.02 68.70
N GLY A 913 32.37 -17.96 69.36
CA GLY A 913 32.58 -17.92 70.85
C GLY A 913 31.28 -17.69 71.61
N GLY A 914 30.60 -18.80 72.07
CA GLY A 914 29.63 -18.80 73.12
C GLY A 914 28.24 -18.25 72.86
N VAL A 915 27.24 -18.95 73.38
CA VAL A 915 25.79 -18.79 73.24
C VAL A 915 25.28 -17.35 73.45
N GLY A 916 24.57 -16.78 72.45
CA GLY A 916 23.58 -15.72 72.55
C GLY A 916 24.06 -14.25 72.42
N ARG A 917 24.59 -13.84 71.23
CA ARG A 917 24.56 -12.45 70.81
C ARG A 917 24.64 -12.33 69.25
N SER A 918 23.75 -11.58 68.66
CA SER A 918 23.89 -10.98 67.32
C SER A 918 25.22 -10.19 67.32
N SER A 919 26.22 -10.62 66.51
CA SER A 919 27.47 -9.91 66.32
C SER A 919 27.89 -9.91 64.86
N ASN A 920 28.20 -8.72 64.34
CA ASN A 920 28.82 -8.55 63.06
C ASN A 920 30.19 -9.27 63.03
N GLN A 921 30.32 -10.30 62.20
CA GLN A 921 31.58 -11.04 62.03
C GLN A 921 32.32 -10.50 60.82
N GLN A 922 33.66 -10.50 60.93
CA GLN A 922 34.51 -10.00 59.86
C GLN A 922 35.66 -10.94 59.58
N VAL A 923 35.94 -11.25 58.32
CA VAL A 923 37.07 -12.03 57.85
C VAL A 923 37.83 -11.23 56.83
N THR A 924 39.14 -11.07 56.97
CA THR A 924 39.95 -10.38 55.99
C THR A 924 40.62 -11.37 55.05
N TRP A 925 40.32 -11.26 53.73
CA TRP A 925 41.04 -11.99 52.71
C TRP A 925 42.10 -11.08 52.04
N ASN A 926 43.35 -11.55 51.95
CA ASN A 926 44.48 -10.83 51.44
C ASN A 926 44.90 -11.28 50.02
N GLY A 927 43.96 -11.82 49.22
CA GLY A 927 44.22 -12.28 47.83
C GLY A 927 45.19 -13.44 47.76
N THR A 928 45.13 -14.43 48.72
CA THR A 928 45.97 -15.62 48.69
C THR A 928 45.18 -16.90 48.77
N ASP A 929 45.75 -18.02 48.26
CA ASP A 929 45.19 -19.36 48.35
C ASP A 929 45.33 -19.96 49.80
N GLN A 930 44.90 -21.20 49.96
CA GLN A 930 44.97 -21.92 51.26
C GLN A 930 46.42 -22.10 51.78
N ASN A 931 47.42 -22.05 50.90
CA ASN A 931 48.84 -22.15 51.21
C ASN A 931 49.52 -20.78 51.38
N ASN A 932 48.74 -19.68 51.38
CA ASN A 932 49.20 -18.29 51.41
C ASN A 932 50.00 -17.83 50.16
N ASN A 933 49.85 -18.51 49.04
CA ASN A 933 50.41 -18.03 47.75
C ASN A 933 49.49 -16.96 47.16
N PRO A 934 49.98 -15.88 46.59
CA PRO A 934 49.17 -14.84 45.94
C PRO A 934 48.45 -15.41 44.71
N VAL A 935 47.11 -15.18 44.62
CA VAL A 935 46.29 -15.56 43.47
C VAL A 935 46.30 -14.44 42.44
N ALA A 936 45.88 -14.69 41.19
CA ALA A 936 45.88 -13.77 40.07
C ALA A 936 44.84 -12.63 40.29
N SER A 937 45.00 -11.49 39.63
CA SER A 937 43.90 -10.48 39.50
C SER A 937 42.72 -11.08 38.73
N GLY A 938 41.51 -10.77 39.14
CA GLY A 938 40.30 -11.26 38.52
C GLY A 938 39.11 -11.32 39.49
N ILE A 939 38.01 -11.84 39.03
CA ILE A 939 36.77 -12.04 39.77
C ILE A 939 36.91 -13.30 40.64
N TYR A 940 36.44 -13.16 41.87
CA TYR A 940 36.30 -14.23 42.84
C TYR A 940 34.93 -14.21 43.45
N PHE A 941 34.46 -15.36 43.88
CA PHE A 941 33.20 -15.51 44.64
C PHE A 941 33.54 -15.88 46.07
N TYR A 942 32.89 -15.30 47.03
CA TYR A 942 32.95 -15.74 48.41
C TYR A 942 31.59 -16.24 48.87
N LYS A 943 31.59 -17.35 49.54
CA LYS A 943 30.42 -18.16 49.88
C LYS A 943 30.43 -18.43 51.36
N LEU A 944 29.38 -18.05 52.04
CA LEU A 944 29.14 -18.38 53.46
C LEU A 944 28.17 -19.56 53.48
N LYS A 945 28.53 -20.60 54.21
CA LYS A 945 27.68 -21.78 54.43
C LYS A 945 27.57 -22.09 55.92
N SER A 946 26.33 -22.34 56.41
CA SER A 946 26.02 -22.69 57.79
C SER A 946 24.81 -23.67 57.81
N GLY A 947 25.04 -24.95 58.08
CA GLY A 947 24.04 -26.01 57.94
C GLY A 947 23.57 -26.16 56.48
N ASP A 948 22.27 -26.06 56.27
CA ASP A 948 21.65 -26.10 54.90
C ASP A 948 21.62 -24.72 54.25
N PHE A 949 21.99 -23.66 54.91
CA PHE A 949 22.02 -22.30 54.41
C PHE A 949 23.32 -21.97 53.67
N GLU A 950 23.22 -21.31 52.52
CA GLU A 950 24.38 -20.95 51.70
C GLU A 950 24.10 -19.62 50.97
N ILE A 951 24.99 -18.62 51.10
CA ILE A 951 24.92 -17.35 50.36
C ILE A 951 26.26 -17.05 49.70
N SER A 952 26.25 -16.54 48.46
CA SER A 952 27.43 -16.20 47.68
C SER A 952 27.40 -14.75 47.19
N ARG A 953 28.60 -14.12 47.14
CA ARG A 953 28.77 -12.75 46.58
C ARG A 953 30.04 -12.71 45.72
N LYS A 954 30.08 -11.75 44.79
CA LYS A 954 31.20 -11.52 43.85
C LYS A 954 32.12 -10.42 44.35
N MET A 955 33.46 -10.56 44.19
CA MET A 955 34.45 -9.56 44.51
C MET A 955 35.53 -9.50 43.41
N LEU A 956 36.15 -8.31 43.23
CA LEU A 956 37.15 -8.07 42.19
C LEU A 956 38.53 -7.73 42.84
N LEU A 957 39.51 -8.63 42.64
CA LEU A 957 40.90 -8.44 43.05
C LEU A 957 41.68 -7.75 41.93
N LEU A 958 42.20 -6.56 42.18
CA LEU A 958 43.12 -5.82 41.34
C LEU A 958 44.54 -5.86 41.93
N LYS A 959 45.53 -6.23 41.16
CA LYS A 959 46.95 -6.22 41.53
C LYS A 959 47.75 -5.26 40.70
#